data_36b488fa95bb2c82b0264d179efbec1e
#
_entry.id   36b488fa95bb2c82b0264d179efbec1e
#
_cell.length_a   1.000
_cell.length_b   1.000
_cell.length_c   1.000
_cell.angle_alpha   90.00
_cell.angle_beta   90.00
_cell.angle_gamma   90.00
#
_symmetry.space_group_name_H-M   'P 1'
#
loop_
_entity.id
_entity.type
_entity.pdbx_description
1 polymer ?
#
loop_
_entity_poly.entity_id
_entity_poly.type
_entity_poly.pdbx_seq_one_letter_code
_entity_poly.pdbx_strand_id
1 'polypeptide(L)'
;MKLHNIKLFAKQSVVFKGLAFAVALVLILQVFPEKAKFKYEFRKGELWQHENLYAPFDFPLKKTAEQIKAEEAQITEHSTVYYRQDTTAFTSALQKFQQKKNDYFGHIPAARKEVLLQKAENFLKDSYHKGIILKMPDNSPSEIAVIRHNNQIEELPTAQILSLQHLSASVKAYFHSSPYNEYAKNYCDLFFDVLTPNLMVDQNFTQKTLEQNLKEIVFTRGWVNKGKLIIAKGELVEGEKLNTLQSLKDEYETQTWNQNNYNWSLLGYYVLVAIVLAVMALYLKLYEKKIYKSNLKLVVVLLNMLCMILFVGIVVKHLPEYIYIVPVAMMVLILKSFFDLRTVFFVFISTILIIGFIVPNSFQFVFIQIIAAMTIILTPKNVHYRLSSFISAALITGAYLIIYIAFHTITEGTLKGLDLSLLTLFILNGIGILFSQPFTYIYERTFGLVSDVSLLELSDTNSSLLRQLSEKAPGTFQHSMQVANLAEAAAAEIGANTLLVRVGALYHDIGKMQNPLYFIENQKTSLNPHDQLTPLQSAKVIIKHVADGIELARKHKLPERLIDFIRTHHGRSLTYYFYRKELDTNPNAKEEDFRYPGPIPFSKETAILMMADSVEAATKSLKNPTYEALGEFVDRIIKKQLDDNQFANSDISFKEIEAIKRVFKSKLTNIYHVRIAYPE
;
A
#
# COMPACT_ATOMS: atom_id res chain seq x y z
N MET A 1 2.09 26.55 -42.77
CA MET A 1 2.64 26.54 -41.39
C MET A 1 1.95 25.54 -40.43
N LYS A 2 0.63 25.27 -40.56
CA LYS A 2 -0.11 24.36 -39.65
C LYS A 2 0.24 22.86 -39.78
N LEU A 3 0.48 22.34 -41.00
CA LEU A 3 0.78 20.90 -41.23
C LEU A 3 2.18 20.47 -40.72
N HIS A 4 3.16 21.36 -40.82
CA HIS A 4 4.52 21.10 -40.32
C HIS A 4 4.55 21.02 -38.78
N ASN A 5 3.84 21.91 -38.10
CA ASN A 5 3.72 21.90 -36.62
C ASN A 5 2.97 20.67 -36.11
N ILE A 6 1.91 20.19 -36.82
CA ILE A 6 1.18 18.98 -36.43
C ILE A 6 2.06 17.73 -36.56
N LYS A 7 2.89 17.62 -37.60
CA LYS A 7 3.86 16.52 -37.77
C LYS A 7 4.96 16.57 -36.71
N LEU A 8 5.43 17.76 -36.34
CA LEU A 8 6.43 17.94 -35.23
C LEU A 8 5.85 17.53 -33.89
N PHE A 9 4.64 17.98 -33.55
CA PHE A 9 3.96 17.58 -32.29
C PHE A 9 3.67 16.07 -32.24
N ALA A 10 3.25 15.46 -33.31
CA ALA A 10 3.06 14.01 -33.39
C ALA A 10 4.38 13.24 -33.22
N LYS A 11 5.46 13.73 -33.80
CA LYS A 11 6.81 13.16 -33.68
C LYS A 11 7.35 13.30 -32.25
N GLN A 12 7.16 14.47 -31.62
CA GLN A 12 7.51 14.70 -30.21
C GLN A 12 6.71 13.80 -29.27
N SER A 13 5.42 13.56 -29.53
CA SER A 13 4.60 12.64 -28.72
C SER A 13 5.04 11.19 -28.84
N VAL A 14 5.52 10.73 -30.00
CA VAL A 14 6.06 9.36 -30.16
C VAL A 14 7.38 9.23 -29.43
N VAL A 15 8.27 10.21 -29.55
CA VAL A 15 9.56 10.24 -28.84
C VAL A 15 9.34 10.23 -27.33
N PHE A 16 8.41 11.05 -26.82
CA PHE A 16 8.06 11.09 -25.39
C PHE A 16 7.62 9.70 -24.89
N LYS A 17 6.74 9.02 -25.63
CA LYS A 17 6.26 7.69 -25.25
C LYS A 17 7.39 6.65 -25.22
N GLY A 18 8.22 6.65 -26.27
CA GLY A 18 9.40 5.79 -26.32
C GLY A 18 10.33 6.01 -25.12
N LEU A 19 10.59 7.29 -24.78
CA LEU A 19 11.40 7.65 -23.62
C LEU A 19 10.75 7.20 -22.31
N ALA A 20 9.43 7.39 -22.14
CA ALA A 20 8.72 6.98 -20.94
C ALA A 20 8.81 5.46 -20.70
N PHE A 21 8.64 4.64 -21.75
CA PHE A 21 8.82 3.19 -21.64
C PHE A 21 10.28 2.78 -21.38
N ALA A 22 11.24 3.47 -22.00
CA ALA A 22 12.65 3.22 -21.77
C ALA A 22 13.06 3.54 -20.33
N VAL A 23 12.60 4.68 -19.78
CA VAL A 23 12.82 5.03 -18.37
C VAL A 23 12.16 4.01 -17.47
N ALA A 24 10.92 3.59 -17.75
CA ALA A 24 10.25 2.54 -17.00
C ALA A 24 11.06 1.24 -16.98
N LEU A 25 11.57 0.80 -18.13
CA LEU A 25 12.41 -0.39 -18.23
C LEU A 25 13.66 -0.30 -17.35
N VAL A 26 14.38 0.82 -17.41
CA VAL A 26 15.60 1.03 -16.61
C VAL A 26 15.29 1.02 -15.10
N LEU A 27 14.23 1.72 -14.68
CA LEU A 27 13.86 1.79 -13.26
C LEU A 27 13.41 0.42 -12.72
N ILE A 28 12.66 -0.35 -13.51
CA ILE A 28 12.21 -1.70 -13.14
C ILE A 28 13.42 -2.61 -12.89
N LEU A 29 14.44 -2.53 -13.74
CA LEU A 29 15.60 -3.41 -13.65
C LEU A 29 16.47 -3.14 -12.42
N GLN A 30 16.42 -1.93 -11.84
CA GLN A 30 17.16 -1.60 -10.61
C GLN A 30 16.68 -2.38 -9.37
N VAL A 31 15.47 -2.94 -9.40
CA VAL A 31 14.91 -3.71 -8.29
C VAL A 31 14.97 -5.22 -8.51
N PHE A 32 15.51 -5.66 -9.63
CA PHE A 32 15.73 -7.09 -9.85
C PHE A 32 16.82 -7.64 -8.95
N PRO A 33 16.68 -8.89 -8.47
CA PRO A 33 17.68 -9.48 -7.60
C PRO A 33 19.04 -9.59 -8.29
N GLU A 34 20.06 -9.12 -7.63
CA GLU A 34 21.46 -9.25 -8.06
C GLU A 34 22.01 -10.67 -7.81
N LYS A 35 21.21 -11.50 -7.10
CA LYS A 35 21.59 -12.85 -6.70
C LYS A 35 21.02 -13.89 -7.65
N ALA A 36 21.71 -15.00 -7.76
CA ALA A 36 21.23 -16.15 -8.53
C ALA A 36 19.96 -16.72 -7.93
N LYS A 37 18.92 -16.97 -8.74
CA LYS A 37 17.78 -17.74 -8.30
C LYS A 37 18.11 -19.24 -8.46
N PHE A 38 17.85 -20.03 -7.42
CA PHE A 38 18.05 -21.45 -7.49
C PHE A 38 17.16 -22.07 -8.58
N LYS A 39 17.76 -22.91 -9.41
CA LYS A 39 17.12 -23.40 -10.65
C LYS A 39 15.93 -24.34 -10.39
N TYR A 40 15.94 -25.05 -9.28
CA TYR A 40 14.98 -26.13 -9.02
C TYR A 40 13.98 -25.70 -7.94
N GLU A 41 12.69 -25.92 -8.19
CA GLU A 41 11.65 -25.82 -7.17
C GLU A 41 11.45 -27.18 -6.53
N PHE A 42 11.40 -27.23 -5.20
CA PHE A 42 11.17 -28.46 -4.44
C PHE A 42 10.38 -28.14 -3.17
N ARG A 43 9.61 -29.12 -2.72
CA ARG A 43 8.84 -29.04 -1.47
C ARG A 43 9.05 -30.30 -0.65
N LYS A 44 8.92 -30.14 0.68
CA LYS A 44 8.97 -31.25 1.61
C LYS A 44 7.84 -32.23 1.31
N GLY A 45 8.17 -33.53 1.27
CA GLY A 45 7.21 -34.58 1.01
C GLY A 45 6.88 -34.86 -0.47
N GLU A 46 7.45 -34.08 -1.41
CA GLU A 46 7.30 -34.34 -2.85
C GLU A 46 8.43 -35.22 -3.39
N LEU A 47 8.14 -35.94 -4.47
CA LEU A 47 9.15 -36.69 -5.20
C LEU A 47 9.97 -35.69 -6.07
N TRP A 48 11.28 -35.87 -6.08
CA TRP A 48 12.17 -35.09 -6.92
C TRP A 48 11.92 -35.39 -8.40
N GLN A 49 11.32 -34.44 -9.11
CA GLN A 49 10.87 -34.62 -10.50
C GLN A 49 11.97 -34.33 -11.54
N HIS A 50 13.07 -33.68 -11.11
CA HIS A 50 14.18 -33.33 -11.99
C HIS A 50 15.17 -34.48 -12.13
N GLU A 51 16.14 -34.31 -13.04
CA GLU A 51 17.27 -35.24 -13.15
C GLU A 51 18.09 -35.27 -11.85
N ASN A 52 18.97 -36.28 -11.72
CA ASN A 52 19.84 -36.42 -10.55
C ASN A 52 20.62 -35.13 -10.30
N LEU A 53 20.50 -34.59 -9.08
CA LEU A 53 21.16 -33.36 -8.70
C LEU A 53 22.47 -33.65 -7.96
N TYR A 54 23.58 -33.21 -8.55
CA TYR A 54 24.91 -33.26 -7.95
C TYR A 54 25.30 -31.89 -7.46
N ALA A 55 26.11 -31.84 -6.40
CA ALA A 55 26.62 -30.58 -5.87
C ALA A 55 27.45 -29.84 -6.94
N PRO A 56 27.06 -28.63 -7.38
CA PRO A 56 27.77 -27.91 -8.43
C PRO A 56 29.08 -27.29 -7.95
N PHE A 57 29.23 -27.09 -6.65
CA PHE A 57 30.38 -26.55 -5.93
C PHE A 57 30.40 -27.07 -4.50
N ASP A 58 31.48 -26.82 -3.76
CA ASP A 58 31.56 -27.13 -2.34
C ASP A 58 30.73 -26.13 -1.53
N PHE A 59 29.88 -26.64 -0.64
CA PHE A 59 29.04 -25.77 0.18
C PHE A 59 28.86 -26.31 1.61
N PRO A 60 28.67 -25.40 2.60
CA PRO A 60 28.43 -25.80 3.99
C PRO A 60 27.00 -26.32 4.18
N LEU A 61 26.89 -27.42 4.90
CA LEU A 61 25.61 -27.97 5.31
C LEU A 61 25.14 -27.26 6.58
N LYS A 62 24.07 -26.49 6.50
CA LYS A 62 23.50 -25.72 7.62
C LYS A 62 22.78 -26.63 8.62
N LYS A 63 22.82 -26.27 9.89
CA LYS A 63 22.01 -26.89 10.94
C LYS A 63 20.53 -26.49 10.75
N THR A 64 19.62 -27.36 11.13
CA THR A 64 18.19 -27.02 11.16
C THR A 64 17.88 -26.08 12.32
N ALA A 65 16.76 -25.35 12.25
CA ALA A 65 16.29 -24.49 13.34
C ALA A 65 16.11 -25.25 14.67
N GLU A 66 15.69 -26.53 14.58
CA GLU A 66 15.55 -27.39 15.76
C GLU A 66 16.89 -27.73 16.39
N GLN A 67 17.93 -28.01 15.56
CA GLN A 67 19.28 -28.28 16.04
C GLN A 67 19.92 -27.04 16.70
N ILE A 68 19.71 -25.88 16.13
CA ILE A 68 20.20 -24.60 16.69
C ILE A 68 19.52 -24.35 18.04
N LYS A 69 18.19 -24.47 18.13
CA LYS A 69 17.45 -24.30 19.39
C LYS A 69 17.88 -25.32 20.47
N ALA A 70 18.14 -26.56 20.09
CA ALA A 70 18.62 -27.57 21.01
C ALA A 70 20.01 -27.20 21.56
N GLU A 71 20.91 -26.69 20.72
CA GLU A 71 22.25 -26.24 21.11
C GLU A 71 22.20 -24.97 21.98
N GLU A 72 21.33 -24.01 21.63
CA GLU A 72 21.04 -22.82 22.47
C GLU A 72 20.53 -23.22 23.86
N ALA A 73 19.61 -24.19 23.91
CA ALA A 73 19.09 -24.71 25.17
C ALA A 73 20.19 -25.39 26.00
N GLN A 74 21.04 -26.20 25.38
CA GLN A 74 22.19 -26.83 26.05
C GLN A 74 23.17 -25.79 26.60
N ILE A 75 23.54 -24.79 25.81
CA ILE A 75 24.45 -23.70 26.24
C ILE A 75 23.83 -22.93 27.43
N THR A 76 22.53 -22.69 27.37
CA THR A 76 21.81 -21.98 28.43
C THR A 76 21.72 -22.81 29.70
N GLU A 77 21.42 -24.10 29.59
CA GLU A 77 21.32 -25.02 30.70
C GLU A 77 22.66 -25.24 31.39
N HIS A 78 23.76 -25.30 30.64
CA HIS A 78 25.12 -25.50 31.18
C HIS A 78 25.89 -24.19 31.32
N SER A 79 25.20 -23.04 31.39
CA SER A 79 25.86 -21.76 31.51
C SER A 79 26.55 -21.62 32.87
N THR A 80 27.81 -21.20 32.87
CA THR A 80 28.62 -20.96 34.07
C THR A 80 28.15 -19.70 34.80
N VAL A 81 27.86 -19.80 36.08
CA VAL A 81 27.53 -18.67 36.92
C VAL A 81 28.83 -18.09 37.53
N TYR A 82 29.06 -16.80 37.25
CA TYR A 82 30.23 -16.09 37.73
C TYR A 82 29.93 -15.34 38.99
N TYR A 83 30.89 -15.38 39.93
CA TYR A 83 30.81 -14.68 41.21
C TYR A 83 31.86 -13.58 41.28
N ARG A 84 31.49 -12.45 41.83
CA ARG A 84 32.43 -11.36 42.16
C ARG A 84 32.71 -11.37 43.65
N GLN A 85 33.99 -11.36 44.04
CA GLN A 85 34.40 -11.29 45.41
C GLN A 85 34.59 -9.84 45.87
N ASP A 86 34.03 -9.51 47.05
CA ASP A 86 34.26 -8.25 47.75
C ASP A 86 35.45 -8.43 48.73
N THR A 87 36.58 -7.82 48.38
CA THR A 87 37.80 -7.85 49.17
C THR A 87 37.71 -7.01 50.46
N THR A 88 36.78 -6.07 50.56
CA THR A 88 36.60 -5.20 51.72
C THR A 88 35.85 -5.88 52.88
N ALA A 89 35.02 -6.90 52.53
CA ALA A 89 34.21 -7.62 53.50
C ALA A 89 35.05 -8.31 54.60
N PHE A 90 36.22 -8.87 54.26
CA PHE A 90 37.14 -9.47 55.23
C PHE A 90 37.61 -8.47 56.29
N THR A 91 38.03 -7.28 55.89
CA THR A 91 38.53 -6.24 56.78
C THR A 91 37.45 -5.81 57.77
N SER A 92 36.21 -5.64 57.29
CA SER A 92 35.07 -5.32 58.12
C SER A 92 34.73 -6.44 59.10
N ALA A 93 34.72 -7.69 58.64
CA ALA A 93 34.48 -8.83 59.52
C ALA A 93 35.58 -9.02 60.56
N LEU A 94 36.84 -8.79 60.25
CA LEU A 94 37.95 -8.83 61.18
C LEU A 94 37.79 -7.76 62.28
N GLN A 95 37.40 -6.55 61.91
CA GLN A 95 37.07 -5.50 62.89
C GLN A 95 35.94 -5.90 63.86
N LYS A 96 34.84 -6.43 63.32
CA LYS A 96 33.73 -6.94 64.09
C LYS A 96 34.14 -8.09 65.03
N PHE A 97 34.99 -8.98 64.53
CA PHE A 97 35.55 -10.08 65.28
C PHE A 97 36.33 -9.56 66.46
N GLN A 98 37.23 -8.60 66.28
CA GLN A 98 38.03 -8.00 67.34
C GLN A 98 37.16 -7.28 68.40
N GLN A 99 36.06 -6.66 68.02
CA GLN A 99 35.11 -6.01 68.89
C GLN A 99 34.29 -7.03 69.75
N LYS A 100 33.77 -8.07 69.05
CA LYS A 100 32.80 -9.01 69.67
C LYS A 100 33.44 -10.25 70.35
N LYS A 101 34.70 -10.56 70.05
CA LYS A 101 35.36 -11.77 70.61
C LYS A 101 35.25 -11.90 72.11
N ASN A 102 35.24 -10.79 72.90
CA ASN A 102 35.13 -10.78 74.35
C ASN A 102 33.69 -11.02 74.82
N ASP A 103 32.68 -10.70 74.06
CA ASP A 103 31.27 -10.91 74.48
C ASP A 103 30.95 -12.40 74.55
N TYR A 104 31.57 -13.21 73.69
CA TYR A 104 31.36 -14.66 73.64
C TYR A 104 32.39 -15.50 74.39
N PHE A 105 33.63 -15.02 74.55
CA PHE A 105 34.76 -15.73 75.18
C PHE A 105 35.34 -15.01 76.37
N GLY A 106 34.73 -13.93 76.87
CA GLY A 106 35.24 -13.14 78.00
C GLY A 106 35.27 -13.85 79.30
N HIS A 107 34.43 -14.83 79.54
CA HIS A 107 34.35 -15.63 80.76
C HIS A 107 35.37 -16.78 80.87
N ILE A 108 36.21 -17.00 79.83
CA ILE A 108 37.15 -18.09 79.75
C ILE A 108 38.53 -17.62 80.30
N PRO A 109 39.27 -18.48 80.99
CA PRO A 109 40.62 -18.17 81.45
C PRO A 109 41.61 -17.78 80.37
N ALA A 110 42.45 -16.79 80.56
CA ALA A 110 43.27 -16.15 79.56
C ALA A 110 44.09 -17.15 78.68
N ALA A 111 44.74 -18.14 79.31
CA ALA A 111 45.56 -19.13 78.61
C ALA A 111 44.78 -20.03 77.61
N ARG A 112 43.55 -20.37 77.95
CA ARG A 112 42.67 -21.16 77.08
C ARG A 112 42.01 -20.26 76.00
N LYS A 113 41.64 -19.06 76.38
CA LYS A 113 40.99 -18.07 75.50
C LYS A 113 41.84 -17.76 74.29
N GLU A 114 43.12 -17.54 74.44
CA GLU A 114 44.04 -17.20 73.36
C GLU A 114 44.07 -18.28 72.26
N VAL A 115 44.16 -19.56 72.64
CA VAL A 115 44.13 -20.72 71.73
C VAL A 115 42.80 -20.84 71.02
N LEU A 116 41.70 -20.62 71.68
CA LEU A 116 40.36 -20.68 71.11
C LEU A 116 40.17 -19.54 70.08
N LEU A 117 40.58 -18.34 70.44
CA LEU A 117 40.47 -17.18 69.54
C LEU A 117 41.40 -17.27 68.31
N GLN A 118 42.59 -17.83 68.50
CA GLN A 118 43.50 -18.10 67.34
C GLN A 118 42.87 -19.05 66.38
N LYS A 119 42.20 -20.12 66.81
CA LYS A 119 41.48 -21.06 65.98
C LYS A 119 40.32 -20.42 65.30
N ALA A 120 39.59 -19.51 65.98
CA ALA A 120 38.48 -18.75 65.43
C ALA A 120 38.97 -17.78 64.25
N GLU A 121 40.09 -17.11 64.49
CA GLU A 121 40.68 -16.20 63.50
C GLU A 121 41.13 -16.96 62.27
N ASN A 122 41.71 -18.16 62.45
CA ASN A 122 42.08 -19.00 61.29
C ASN A 122 40.81 -19.42 60.49
N PHE A 123 39.72 -19.82 61.18
CA PHE A 123 38.45 -20.12 60.49
C PHE A 123 37.92 -18.92 59.71
N LEU A 124 38.00 -17.72 60.28
CA LEU A 124 37.58 -16.49 59.62
C LEU A 124 38.41 -16.25 58.32
N LYS A 125 39.76 -16.35 58.42
CA LYS A 125 40.66 -16.17 57.28
C LYS A 125 40.41 -17.21 56.21
N ASP A 126 40.30 -18.48 56.54
CA ASP A 126 40.06 -19.57 55.61
C ASP A 126 38.69 -19.44 54.91
N SER A 127 37.67 -19.03 55.64
CA SER A 127 36.33 -18.84 55.13
C SER A 127 36.26 -17.69 54.09
N TYR A 128 36.91 -16.56 54.42
CA TYR A 128 36.94 -15.43 53.49
C TYR A 128 37.81 -15.68 52.26
N HIS A 129 38.88 -16.50 52.41
CA HIS A 129 39.70 -16.91 51.30
C HIS A 129 38.95 -17.82 50.32
N LYS A 130 38.19 -18.78 50.85
CA LYS A 130 37.37 -19.69 50.06
C LYS A 130 36.05 -19.08 49.57
N GLY A 131 35.64 -18.00 50.18
CA GLY A 131 34.41 -17.28 49.81
C GLY A 131 33.21 -17.66 50.69
N ILE A 132 32.41 -16.65 50.97
CA ILE A 132 31.18 -16.74 51.79
C ILE A 132 30.02 -16.24 50.97
N ILE A 133 28.98 -17.06 50.83
CA ILE A 133 27.73 -16.71 50.13
C ILE A 133 26.54 -16.77 51.07
N LEU A 134 25.51 -15.95 50.83
CA LEU A 134 24.31 -15.95 51.65
C LEU A 134 23.51 -17.27 51.51
N LYS A 135 23.23 -17.64 50.25
CA LYS A 135 22.54 -18.86 49.85
C LYS A 135 23.11 -19.31 48.50
N MET A 136 23.38 -20.60 48.31
CA MET A 136 23.69 -21.13 47.00
C MET A 136 22.49 -21.04 46.08
N PRO A 137 22.64 -20.64 44.80
CA PRO A 137 21.56 -20.68 43.84
C PRO A 137 21.02 -22.11 43.68
N ASP A 138 19.70 -22.24 43.65
CA ASP A 138 19.02 -23.54 43.54
C ASP A 138 19.28 -24.26 42.22
N ASN A 139 19.77 -23.52 41.17
CA ASN A 139 20.10 -24.02 39.83
C ASN A 139 21.58 -23.82 39.49
N SER A 140 22.51 -24.06 40.40
CA SER A 140 23.94 -24.08 40.03
C SER A 140 24.27 -25.37 39.28
N PRO A 141 24.40 -25.32 37.94
CA PRO A 141 24.60 -26.54 37.14
C PRO A 141 26.03 -27.11 37.25
N SER A 142 26.97 -26.38 37.87
CA SER A 142 28.36 -26.78 37.97
C SER A 142 28.81 -27.06 39.42
N GLU A 143 29.55 -28.15 39.59
CA GLU A 143 30.26 -28.44 40.85
C GLU A 143 31.38 -27.44 41.15
N ILE A 144 31.71 -26.55 40.18
CA ILE A 144 32.77 -25.57 40.24
C ILE A 144 32.16 -24.16 40.15
N ALA A 145 32.48 -23.32 41.14
CA ALA A 145 32.17 -21.90 41.14
C ALA A 145 33.32 -21.10 40.57
N VAL A 146 33.04 -20.20 39.65
CA VAL A 146 34.02 -19.34 38.98
C VAL A 146 34.00 -17.98 39.64
N ILE A 147 35.05 -17.66 40.39
CA ILE A 147 35.19 -16.42 41.15
C ILE A 147 36.07 -15.46 40.41
N ARG A 148 35.58 -14.24 40.22
CA ARG A 148 36.30 -13.15 39.55
C ARG A 148 36.94 -12.19 40.56
N HIS A 149 38.27 -12.14 40.52
CA HIS A 149 39.08 -11.13 41.22
C HIS A 149 39.61 -10.11 40.21
N ASN A 150 39.00 -8.93 40.11
CA ASN A 150 39.37 -7.92 39.13
C ASN A 150 39.47 -8.50 37.67
N ASN A 151 40.69 -8.80 37.24
CA ASN A 151 40.97 -9.39 35.89
C ASN A 151 41.43 -10.86 35.95
N GLN A 152 41.42 -11.50 37.12
CA GLN A 152 41.76 -12.90 37.27
C GLN A 152 40.51 -13.72 37.60
N ILE A 153 40.48 -14.93 37.08
CA ILE A 153 39.43 -15.88 37.33
C ILE A 153 40.02 -17.05 38.08
N GLU A 154 39.38 -17.41 39.22
CA GLU A 154 39.76 -18.56 40.04
C GLU A 154 38.57 -19.54 40.07
N GLU A 155 38.86 -20.80 39.86
CA GLU A 155 37.86 -21.87 39.92
C GLU A 155 37.97 -22.59 41.27
N LEU A 156 36.86 -22.60 42.02
CA LEU A 156 36.80 -23.29 43.29
C LEU A 156 35.65 -24.29 43.32
N PRO A 157 35.83 -25.50 43.89
CA PRO A 157 34.72 -26.42 44.11
C PRO A 157 33.65 -25.77 44.98
N THR A 158 32.39 -25.84 44.55
CA THR A 158 31.26 -25.26 45.31
C THR A 158 31.17 -25.77 46.73
N ALA A 159 31.59 -27.02 46.98
CA ALA A 159 31.66 -27.63 48.34
C ALA A 159 32.62 -26.93 49.30
N GLN A 160 33.57 -26.11 48.80
CA GLN A 160 34.52 -25.36 49.64
C GLN A 160 33.98 -23.98 50.02
N ILE A 161 32.96 -23.47 49.35
CA ILE A 161 32.37 -22.15 49.64
C ILE A 161 31.45 -22.26 50.86
N LEU A 162 31.62 -21.33 51.79
CA LEU A 162 30.81 -21.30 53.01
C LEU A 162 29.44 -20.65 52.71
N SER A 163 28.36 -21.42 52.87
CA SER A 163 27.01 -20.85 52.85
C SER A 163 26.57 -20.44 54.22
N LEU A 164 26.15 -19.17 54.38
CA LEU A 164 25.62 -18.70 55.70
C LEU A 164 24.35 -19.44 56.08
N GLN A 165 23.62 -20.00 55.19
CA GLN A 165 22.45 -20.83 55.45
C GLN A 165 22.80 -22.12 56.20
N HIS A 166 24.01 -22.65 55.98
CA HIS A 166 24.54 -23.86 56.63
C HIS A 166 25.67 -23.58 57.61
N LEU A 167 25.81 -22.32 58.09
CA LEU A 167 26.89 -21.87 58.94
C LEU A 167 27.07 -22.75 60.19
N SER A 168 25.97 -23.08 60.87
CA SER A 168 26.04 -23.88 62.09
C SER A 168 26.65 -25.28 61.89
N ALA A 169 26.33 -25.92 60.75
CA ALA A 169 26.90 -27.22 60.37
C ALA A 169 28.40 -27.10 60.07
N SER A 170 28.79 -26.07 59.29
CA SER A 170 30.18 -25.82 58.90
C SER A 170 31.07 -25.48 60.10
N VAL A 171 30.58 -24.65 61.03
CA VAL A 171 31.28 -24.33 62.27
C VAL A 171 31.46 -25.56 63.09
N LYS A 172 30.41 -26.38 63.35
CA LYS A 172 30.51 -27.62 64.11
C LYS A 172 31.50 -28.61 63.48
N ALA A 173 31.51 -28.72 62.16
CA ALA A 173 32.46 -29.58 61.46
C ALA A 173 33.92 -29.10 61.62
N TYR A 174 34.21 -27.80 61.60
CA TYR A 174 35.54 -27.26 61.70
C TYR A 174 36.09 -27.36 63.18
N PHE A 175 35.22 -27.17 64.15
CA PHE A 175 35.58 -27.17 65.58
C PHE A 175 35.20 -28.50 66.30
N HIS A 176 35.19 -29.64 65.56
CA HIS A 176 34.78 -30.93 66.10
C HIS A 176 35.74 -31.54 67.11
N SER A 177 37.04 -31.12 67.14
CA SER A 177 38.06 -31.68 68.02
C SER A 177 38.11 -30.98 69.36
N SER A 178 38.48 -31.72 70.45
CA SER A 178 38.73 -31.14 71.77
C SER A 178 39.98 -30.23 71.76
N PRO A 179 40.03 -29.09 72.43
CA PRO A 179 38.98 -28.57 73.36
C PRO A 179 37.92 -27.68 72.62
N TYR A 180 37.94 -27.56 71.30
CA TYR A 180 37.14 -26.60 70.62
C TYR A 180 35.61 -26.95 70.54
N ASN A 181 35.31 -28.25 70.56
CA ASN A 181 33.93 -28.73 70.46
C ASN A 181 33.08 -28.28 71.69
N GLU A 182 33.70 -28.14 72.87
CA GLU A 182 33.01 -27.66 74.10
C GLU A 182 32.43 -26.25 73.93
N TYR A 183 33.04 -25.44 72.99
CA TYR A 183 32.67 -24.06 72.68
C TYR A 183 32.00 -23.88 71.34
N ALA A 184 31.52 -24.95 70.75
CA ALA A 184 30.90 -24.92 69.39
C ALA A 184 29.74 -23.92 69.28
N LYS A 185 28.96 -23.77 70.38
CA LYS A 185 27.86 -22.79 70.46
C LYS A 185 28.41 -21.37 70.42
N ASN A 186 29.43 -21.06 71.22
CA ASN A 186 30.06 -19.74 71.25
C ASN A 186 30.65 -19.34 69.86
N TYR A 187 31.26 -20.32 69.18
CA TYR A 187 31.74 -20.11 67.79
C TYR A 187 30.59 -19.84 66.84
N CYS A 188 29.48 -20.59 66.91
CA CYS A 188 28.33 -20.37 66.03
C CYS A 188 27.76 -18.95 66.29
N ASP A 189 27.53 -18.57 67.49
CA ASP A 189 26.94 -17.27 67.88
C ASP A 189 27.87 -16.11 67.45
N LEU A 190 29.18 -16.24 67.71
CA LEU A 190 30.18 -15.26 67.27
C LEU A 190 30.19 -15.12 65.72
N PHE A 191 30.26 -16.22 64.98
CA PHE A 191 30.35 -16.16 63.48
C PHE A 191 29.05 -15.73 62.86
N PHE A 192 27.89 -16.00 63.51
CA PHE A 192 26.62 -15.49 63.01
C PHE A 192 26.57 -13.95 63.07
N ASP A 193 27.21 -13.35 64.07
CA ASP A 193 27.29 -11.89 64.24
C ASP A 193 28.40 -11.22 63.36
N VAL A 194 29.45 -11.96 63.05
CA VAL A 194 30.64 -11.41 62.40
C VAL A 194 30.70 -11.63 60.91
N LEU A 195 30.25 -12.81 60.42
CA LEU A 195 30.38 -13.15 59.02
C LEU A 195 29.36 -12.42 58.15
N THR A 196 29.87 -11.85 57.12
CA THR A 196 29.08 -11.24 56.05
C THR A 196 29.49 -11.85 54.69
N PRO A 197 28.55 -12.05 53.74
CA PRO A 197 28.88 -12.57 52.43
C PRO A 197 29.92 -11.70 51.75
N ASN A 198 30.90 -12.32 51.12
CA ASN A 198 31.89 -11.65 50.27
C ASN A 198 31.82 -12.12 48.81
N LEU A 199 30.94 -13.09 48.49
CA LEU A 199 30.67 -13.53 47.15
C LEU A 199 29.27 -13.12 46.74
N MET A 200 29.18 -12.42 45.61
CA MET A 200 27.93 -12.02 44.97
C MET A 200 27.91 -12.53 43.52
N VAL A 201 26.75 -12.97 43.05
CA VAL A 201 26.59 -13.35 41.63
C VAL A 201 26.82 -12.12 40.75
N ASP A 202 27.77 -12.19 39.85
CA ASP A 202 27.99 -11.16 38.82
C ASP A 202 27.06 -11.40 37.62
N GLN A 203 25.80 -10.93 37.77
CA GLN A 203 24.79 -11.11 36.73
C GLN A 203 25.21 -10.53 35.39
N ASN A 204 25.85 -9.35 35.38
CA ASN A 204 26.26 -8.67 34.14
C ASN A 204 27.33 -9.46 33.39
N PHE A 205 28.30 -10.03 34.12
CA PHE A 205 29.35 -10.81 33.49
C PHE A 205 28.84 -12.19 33.05
N THR A 206 28.01 -12.83 33.87
CA THR A 206 27.35 -14.11 33.56
C THR A 206 26.51 -13.98 32.28
N GLN A 207 25.67 -12.94 32.19
CA GLN A 207 24.84 -12.70 31.01
C GLN A 207 25.65 -12.37 29.77
N LYS A 208 26.67 -11.51 29.87
CA LYS A 208 27.56 -11.20 28.74
C LYS A 208 28.28 -12.42 28.20
N THR A 209 28.75 -13.29 29.10
CA THR A 209 29.44 -14.52 28.69
C THR A 209 28.46 -15.50 28.02
N LEU A 210 27.25 -15.63 28.55
CA LEU A 210 26.20 -16.42 27.92
C LEU A 210 25.86 -15.88 26.51
N GLU A 211 25.65 -14.58 26.36
CA GLU A 211 25.42 -13.95 25.06
C GLU A 211 26.58 -14.16 24.07
N GLN A 212 27.80 -14.17 24.59
CA GLN A 212 29.00 -14.44 23.78
C GLN A 212 29.04 -15.88 23.31
N ASN A 213 28.80 -16.83 24.21
CA ASN A 213 28.75 -18.26 23.87
C ASN A 213 27.63 -18.57 22.87
N LEU A 214 26.45 -17.91 23.00
CA LEU A 214 25.36 -18.03 22.03
C LEU A 214 25.75 -17.47 20.66
N LYS A 215 26.56 -16.43 20.59
CA LYS A 215 27.07 -15.86 19.33
C LYS A 215 28.15 -16.73 18.67
N GLU A 216 28.80 -17.60 19.42
CA GLU A 216 29.82 -18.52 18.91
C GLU A 216 29.25 -19.82 18.34
N ILE A 217 27.90 -19.98 18.36
CA ILE A 217 27.25 -21.14 17.76
C ILE A 217 27.58 -21.20 16.29
N VAL A 218 28.17 -22.29 15.86
CA VAL A 218 28.46 -22.56 14.45
C VAL A 218 27.20 -23.04 13.76
N PHE A 219 26.68 -22.27 12.81
CA PHE A 219 25.44 -22.57 12.10
C PHE A 219 25.58 -23.69 11.06
N THR A 220 26.76 -24.26 10.87
CA THR A 220 27.05 -25.32 9.92
C THR A 220 27.48 -26.61 10.63
N ARG A 221 27.11 -27.78 10.06
CA ARG A 221 27.45 -29.09 10.63
C ARG A 221 28.40 -29.92 9.77
N GLY A 222 28.86 -29.38 8.64
CA GLY A 222 29.77 -30.07 7.73
C GLY A 222 29.79 -29.44 6.35
N TRP A 223 30.42 -30.13 5.39
CA TRP A 223 30.58 -29.69 4.00
C TRP A 223 30.07 -30.75 3.04
N VAL A 224 29.48 -30.30 1.93
CA VAL A 224 29.10 -31.13 0.79
C VAL A 224 30.03 -30.79 -0.35
N ASN A 225 30.87 -31.75 -0.76
CA ASN A 225 31.86 -31.55 -1.81
C ASN A 225 31.22 -31.55 -3.20
N LYS A 226 31.77 -30.80 -4.11
CA LYS A 226 31.41 -30.75 -5.53
C LYS A 226 31.35 -32.16 -6.12
N GLY A 227 30.29 -32.41 -6.91
CA GLY A 227 30.10 -33.70 -7.57
C GLY A 227 29.43 -34.79 -6.68
N LYS A 228 29.18 -34.54 -5.37
CA LYS A 228 28.43 -35.44 -4.53
C LYS A 228 26.94 -35.44 -4.95
N LEU A 229 26.34 -36.61 -5.07
CA LEU A 229 24.91 -36.77 -5.32
C LEU A 229 24.12 -36.25 -4.10
N ILE A 230 23.22 -35.30 -4.34
CA ILE A 230 22.34 -34.71 -3.30
C ILE A 230 21.02 -35.44 -3.28
N ILE A 231 20.40 -35.61 -4.45
CA ILE A 231 19.12 -36.30 -4.61
C ILE A 231 19.00 -36.87 -6.02
N ALA A 232 18.49 -38.11 -6.12
CA ALA A 232 18.22 -38.76 -7.40
C ALA A 232 16.77 -38.50 -7.84
N LYS A 233 16.52 -38.62 -9.15
CA LYS A 233 15.18 -38.55 -9.73
C LYS A 233 14.24 -39.57 -9.11
N GLY A 234 13.05 -39.13 -8.69
CA GLY A 234 12.06 -39.99 -8.04
C GLY A 234 12.27 -40.20 -6.54
N GLU A 235 13.33 -39.65 -5.94
CA GLU A 235 13.52 -39.73 -4.50
C GLU A 235 12.66 -38.70 -3.75
N LEU A 236 12.25 -39.07 -2.53
CA LEU A 236 11.45 -38.20 -1.67
C LEU A 236 12.30 -37.06 -1.05
N VAL A 237 11.80 -35.85 -1.12
CA VAL A 237 12.45 -34.67 -0.57
C VAL A 237 12.11 -34.55 0.93
N GLU A 238 12.86 -35.28 1.78
CA GLU A 238 12.67 -35.27 3.24
C GLU A 238 13.99 -35.33 4.00
N GLY A 239 13.94 -35.06 5.30
CA GLY A 239 15.04 -35.22 6.24
C GLY A 239 16.34 -34.53 5.80
N GLU A 240 17.42 -35.31 5.73
CA GLU A 240 18.76 -34.79 5.34
C GLU A 240 18.81 -34.26 3.91
N LYS A 241 18.05 -34.87 2.97
CA LYS A 241 18.03 -34.44 1.57
C LYS A 241 17.38 -33.05 1.46
N LEU A 242 16.28 -32.83 2.15
CA LEU A 242 15.62 -31.52 2.23
C LEU A 242 16.57 -30.47 2.79
N ASN A 243 17.26 -30.77 3.91
CA ASN A 243 18.20 -29.86 4.54
C ASN A 243 19.41 -29.55 3.63
N THR A 244 19.90 -30.57 2.91
CA THR A 244 21.00 -30.41 1.95
C THR A 244 20.57 -29.54 0.76
N LEU A 245 19.34 -29.75 0.24
CA LEU A 245 18.77 -28.93 -0.82
C LEU A 245 18.55 -27.48 -0.39
N GLN A 246 18.07 -27.27 0.84
CA GLN A 246 17.92 -25.91 1.39
C GLN A 246 19.26 -25.23 1.57
N SER A 247 20.26 -25.94 2.12
CA SER A 247 21.62 -25.42 2.28
C SER A 247 22.26 -25.07 0.93
N LEU A 248 22.08 -25.91 -0.09
CA LEU A 248 22.53 -25.62 -1.46
C LEU A 248 21.82 -24.40 -2.05
N LYS A 249 20.50 -24.31 -1.87
CA LYS A 249 19.70 -23.18 -2.35
C LYS A 249 20.20 -21.87 -1.75
N ASP A 250 20.35 -21.84 -0.43
CA ASP A 250 20.81 -20.65 0.29
C ASP A 250 22.21 -20.22 -0.16
N GLU A 251 23.12 -21.21 -0.31
CA GLU A 251 24.46 -20.93 -0.76
C GLU A 251 24.50 -20.48 -2.21
N TYR A 252 23.69 -21.12 -3.08
CA TYR A 252 23.55 -20.72 -4.47
C TYR A 252 23.03 -19.30 -4.62
N GLU A 253 22.11 -18.89 -3.76
CA GLU A 253 21.55 -17.53 -3.74
C GLU A 253 22.51 -16.51 -3.09
N THR A 254 23.47 -16.94 -2.27
CA THR A 254 24.48 -16.04 -1.65
C THR A 254 25.74 -15.91 -2.47
N GLN A 255 26.08 -16.90 -3.30
CA GLN A 255 27.26 -16.77 -4.16
C GLN A 255 27.05 -15.67 -5.19
N THR A 256 27.93 -14.66 -5.11
CA THR A 256 28.04 -13.64 -6.15
C THR A 256 28.42 -14.34 -7.45
N TRP A 257 27.53 -14.28 -8.44
CA TRP A 257 27.79 -14.81 -9.76
C TRP A 257 29.11 -14.24 -10.29
N ASN A 258 29.91 -15.07 -10.97
CA ASN A 258 30.94 -14.58 -11.86
C ASN A 258 30.31 -13.50 -12.77
N GLN A 259 30.97 -12.35 -12.89
CA GLN A 259 30.47 -11.15 -13.55
C GLN A 259 29.84 -11.42 -14.94
N ASN A 260 30.35 -12.42 -15.65
CA ASN A 260 29.80 -12.86 -16.94
C ASN A 260 28.43 -13.52 -16.83
N ASN A 261 28.19 -14.37 -15.84
CA ASN A 261 26.88 -15.05 -15.68
C ASN A 261 25.80 -14.07 -15.22
N TYR A 262 26.16 -13.09 -14.40
CA TYR A 262 25.28 -11.99 -14.00
C TYR A 262 24.79 -11.19 -15.21
N ASN A 263 25.70 -10.83 -16.11
CA ASN A 263 25.37 -10.05 -17.32
C ASN A 263 24.37 -10.79 -18.23
N TRP A 264 24.51 -12.11 -18.39
CA TRP A 264 23.57 -12.91 -19.17
C TRP A 264 22.19 -13.02 -18.52
N SER A 265 22.12 -13.15 -17.22
CA SER A 265 20.86 -13.16 -16.49
C SER A 265 20.18 -11.81 -16.53
N LEU A 266 20.95 -10.73 -16.36
CA LEU A 266 20.44 -9.37 -16.48
C LEU A 266 19.88 -9.12 -17.89
N LEU A 267 20.59 -9.59 -18.94
CA LEU A 267 20.07 -9.53 -20.31
C LEU A 267 18.75 -10.28 -20.45
N GLY A 268 18.64 -11.47 -19.84
CA GLY A 268 17.38 -12.25 -19.83
C GLY A 268 16.24 -11.45 -19.20
N TYR A 269 16.45 -10.83 -18.04
CA TYR A 269 15.46 -9.96 -17.39
C TYR A 269 15.12 -8.73 -18.26
N TYR A 270 16.11 -8.14 -18.90
CA TYR A 270 15.93 -7.04 -19.85
C TYR A 270 14.96 -7.41 -20.95
N VAL A 271 15.18 -8.56 -21.57
CA VAL A 271 14.34 -9.05 -22.69
C VAL A 271 12.92 -9.33 -22.22
N LEU A 272 12.75 -10.01 -21.07
CA LEU A 272 11.43 -10.34 -20.52
C LEU A 272 10.62 -9.09 -20.16
N VAL A 273 11.22 -8.15 -19.42
CA VAL A 273 10.55 -6.90 -19.07
C VAL A 273 10.23 -6.07 -20.31
N ALA A 274 11.17 -5.99 -21.26
CA ALA A 274 10.95 -5.29 -22.53
C ALA A 274 9.77 -5.90 -23.33
N ILE A 275 9.65 -7.22 -23.37
CA ILE A 275 8.52 -7.91 -24.01
C ILE A 275 7.21 -7.53 -23.32
N VAL A 276 7.12 -7.60 -21.99
CA VAL A 276 5.90 -7.26 -21.25
C VAL A 276 5.51 -5.80 -21.50
N LEU A 277 6.47 -4.87 -21.43
CA LEU A 277 6.23 -3.45 -21.72
C LEU A 277 5.84 -3.20 -23.17
N ALA A 278 6.45 -3.90 -24.13
CA ALA A 278 6.10 -3.80 -25.56
C ALA A 278 4.67 -4.32 -25.82
N VAL A 279 4.29 -5.44 -25.24
CA VAL A 279 2.92 -6.00 -25.34
C VAL A 279 1.92 -5.03 -24.72
N MET A 280 2.23 -4.43 -23.57
CA MET A 280 1.39 -3.41 -22.94
C MET A 280 1.26 -2.16 -23.83
N ALA A 281 2.37 -1.67 -24.39
CA ALA A 281 2.35 -0.53 -25.31
C ALA A 281 1.52 -0.81 -26.57
N LEU A 282 1.63 -2.03 -27.12
CA LEU A 282 0.87 -2.48 -28.28
C LEU A 282 -0.63 -2.58 -27.97
N TYR A 283 -0.98 -3.15 -26.80
CA TYR A 283 -2.37 -3.19 -26.32
C TYR A 283 -2.97 -1.79 -26.24
N LEU A 284 -2.29 -0.86 -25.56
CA LEU A 284 -2.76 0.53 -25.43
C LEU A 284 -2.89 1.22 -26.79
N LYS A 285 -1.96 0.95 -27.73
CA LYS A 285 -2.00 1.53 -29.09
C LYS A 285 -3.15 1.00 -29.94
N LEU A 286 -3.45 -0.29 -29.86
CA LEU A 286 -4.47 -0.94 -30.69
C LEU A 286 -5.88 -0.79 -30.11
N TYR A 287 -6.05 -1.04 -28.82
CA TYR A 287 -7.35 -1.14 -28.17
C TYR A 287 -7.72 0.11 -27.39
N GLU A 288 -6.76 0.79 -26.76
CA GLU A 288 -6.99 1.94 -25.90
C GLU A 288 -6.40 3.23 -26.48
N LYS A 289 -6.78 3.54 -27.71
CA LYS A 289 -6.26 4.70 -28.46
C LYS A 289 -6.40 6.03 -27.69
N LYS A 290 -7.45 6.19 -26.84
CA LYS A 290 -7.67 7.39 -26.03
C LYS A 290 -6.61 7.54 -24.93
N ILE A 291 -6.16 6.43 -24.32
CA ILE A 291 -5.07 6.42 -23.33
C ILE A 291 -3.73 6.63 -24.03
N TYR A 292 -3.48 5.88 -25.12
CA TYR A 292 -2.22 5.97 -25.86
C TYR A 292 -1.97 7.34 -26.48
N LYS A 293 -3.01 8.05 -26.98
CA LYS A 293 -2.87 9.40 -27.52
C LYS A 293 -2.57 10.46 -26.46
N SER A 294 -3.03 10.27 -25.23
CA SER A 294 -2.84 11.20 -24.11
C SER A 294 -1.56 10.85 -23.36
N ASN A 295 -0.53 11.70 -23.45
CA ASN A 295 0.72 11.52 -22.72
C ASN A 295 0.48 11.44 -21.19
N LEU A 296 -0.44 12.25 -20.68
CA LEU A 296 -0.77 12.29 -19.26
C LEU A 296 -1.37 10.97 -18.77
N LYS A 297 -2.37 10.41 -19.49
CA LYS A 297 -2.98 9.13 -19.13
C LYS A 297 -1.99 7.97 -19.19
N LEU A 298 -1.10 7.99 -20.19
CA LEU A 298 -0.03 7.01 -20.33
C LEU A 298 0.93 7.06 -19.14
N VAL A 299 1.33 8.28 -18.75
CA VAL A 299 2.21 8.48 -17.57
C VAL A 299 1.53 7.96 -16.29
N VAL A 300 0.24 8.21 -16.11
CA VAL A 300 -0.51 7.70 -14.94
C VAL A 300 -0.48 6.18 -14.87
N VAL A 301 -0.71 5.50 -15.99
CA VAL A 301 -0.65 4.03 -16.06
C VAL A 301 0.75 3.51 -15.73
N LEU A 302 1.79 4.08 -16.38
CA LEU A 302 3.18 3.70 -16.15
C LEU A 302 3.64 4.00 -14.72
N LEU A 303 3.27 5.16 -14.18
CA LEU A 303 3.63 5.55 -12.82
C LEU A 303 3.02 4.61 -11.78
N ASN A 304 1.74 4.27 -11.93
CA ASN A 304 1.07 3.34 -11.02
C ASN A 304 1.75 1.95 -11.04
N MET A 305 2.08 1.45 -12.24
CA MET A 305 2.82 0.21 -12.41
C MET A 305 4.21 0.30 -11.76
N LEU A 306 4.97 1.36 -12.05
CA LEU A 306 6.31 1.58 -11.51
C LEU A 306 6.30 1.68 -9.98
N CYS A 307 5.39 2.48 -9.40
CA CYS A 307 5.29 2.61 -7.95
C CYS A 307 5.11 1.24 -7.27
N MET A 308 4.26 0.37 -7.82
CA MET A 308 4.05 -0.96 -7.25
C MET A 308 5.25 -1.88 -7.42
N ILE A 309 5.88 -1.91 -8.60
CA ILE A 309 7.07 -2.75 -8.84
C ILE A 309 8.22 -2.29 -7.94
N LEU A 310 8.47 -0.99 -7.86
CA LEU A 310 9.55 -0.43 -7.03
C LEU A 310 9.29 -0.69 -5.55
N PHE A 311 8.05 -0.53 -5.09
CA PHE A 311 7.67 -0.78 -3.70
C PHE A 311 7.87 -2.25 -3.33
N VAL A 312 7.38 -3.18 -4.16
CA VAL A 312 7.63 -4.62 -4.00
C VAL A 312 9.12 -4.93 -4.00
N GLY A 313 9.87 -4.37 -4.94
CA GLY A 313 11.32 -4.59 -5.04
C GLY A 313 12.10 -4.12 -3.81
N ILE A 314 11.73 -2.95 -3.26
CA ILE A 314 12.33 -2.43 -2.01
C ILE A 314 12.02 -3.38 -0.85
N VAL A 315 10.77 -3.83 -0.72
CA VAL A 315 10.37 -4.75 0.36
C VAL A 315 11.09 -6.09 0.22
N VAL A 316 11.17 -6.66 -0.98
CA VAL A 316 11.92 -7.91 -1.21
C VAL A 316 13.40 -7.78 -0.89
N LYS A 317 14.01 -6.62 -1.20
CA LYS A 317 15.45 -6.37 -0.96
C LYS A 317 15.78 -6.23 0.53
N HIS A 318 14.93 -5.57 1.31
CA HIS A 318 15.23 -5.19 2.70
C HIS A 318 14.44 -5.98 3.75
N LEU A 319 13.22 -6.40 3.43
CA LEU A 319 12.27 -7.01 4.36
C LEU A 319 11.49 -8.15 3.66
N PRO A 320 12.14 -9.18 3.11
CA PRO A 320 11.49 -10.20 2.27
C PRO A 320 10.38 -10.97 2.99
N GLU A 321 10.47 -11.11 4.31
CA GLU A 321 9.45 -11.78 5.15
C GLU A 321 8.11 -11.03 5.17
N TYR A 322 8.13 -9.71 4.93
CA TYR A 322 6.95 -8.85 4.96
C TYR A 322 6.32 -8.62 3.59
N ILE A 323 6.67 -9.39 2.56
CA ILE A 323 6.18 -9.16 1.18
C ILE A 323 4.66 -9.17 1.06
N TYR A 324 3.98 -9.98 1.87
CA TYR A 324 2.52 -10.08 1.86
C TYR A 324 1.79 -8.89 2.48
N ILE A 325 2.48 -7.95 3.14
CA ILE A 325 1.89 -6.69 3.61
C ILE A 325 1.65 -5.70 2.46
N VAL A 326 2.37 -5.86 1.32
CA VAL A 326 2.30 -4.92 0.20
C VAL A 326 0.95 -5.02 -0.51
N PRO A 327 0.13 -3.95 -0.50
CA PRO A 327 -1.23 -4.00 -1.04
C PRO A 327 -1.23 -3.83 -2.57
N VAL A 328 -0.70 -4.80 -3.31
CA VAL A 328 -0.60 -4.73 -4.79
C VAL A 328 -1.98 -4.57 -5.43
N ALA A 329 -3.01 -5.19 -4.86
CA ALA A 329 -4.39 -5.06 -5.31
C ALA A 329 -4.93 -3.60 -5.26
N MET A 330 -4.34 -2.73 -4.42
CA MET A 330 -4.66 -1.30 -4.38
C MET A 330 -4.47 -0.62 -5.74
N MET A 331 -3.51 -1.07 -6.54
CA MET A 331 -3.29 -0.59 -7.91
C MET A 331 -4.55 -0.72 -8.78
N VAL A 332 -5.26 -1.84 -8.64
CA VAL A 332 -6.50 -2.10 -9.39
C VAL A 332 -7.59 -1.10 -9.00
N LEU A 333 -7.74 -0.83 -7.69
CA LEU A 333 -8.72 0.13 -7.18
C LEU A 333 -8.46 1.56 -7.66
N ILE A 334 -7.20 1.99 -7.63
CA ILE A 334 -6.81 3.32 -8.12
C ILE A 334 -7.08 3.44 -9.62
N LEU A 335 -6.61 2.49 -10.41
CA LEU A 335 -6.80 2.55 -11.87
C LEU A 335 -8.26 2.41 -12.30
N LYS A 336 -9.07 1.57 -11.59
CA LYS A 336 -10.51 1.39 -11.84
C LYS A 336 -11.29 2.70 -11.70
N SER A 337 -10.80 3.65 -10.93
CA SER A 337 -11.43 4.97 -10.78
C SER A 337 -11.33 5.84 -12.03
N PHE A 338 -10.40 5.54 -12.95
CA PHE A 338 -10.08 6.39 -14.11
C PHE A 338 -10.16 5.69 -15.45
N PHE A 339 -10.05 4.35 -15.47
CA PHE A 339 -9.94 3.56 -16.68
C PHE A 339 -10.92 2.38 -16.68
N ASP A 340 -11.16 1.84 -17.89
CA ASP A 340 -11.98 0.66 -18.07
C ASP A 340 -11.39 -0.58 -17.40
N LEU A 341 -12.26 -1.47 -16.90
CA LEU A 341 -11.86 -2.70 -16.23
C LEU A 341 -10.94 -3.58 -17.07
N ARG A 342 -11.13 -3.63 -18.40
CA ARG A 342 -10.25 -4.40 -19.32
C ARG A 342 -8.83 -3.86 -19.29
N THR A 343 -8.68 -2.55 -19.39
CA THR A 343 -7.37 -1.88 -19.33
C THR A 343 -6.71 -2.09 -17.97
N VAL A 344 -7.47 -1.90 -16.90
CA VAL A 344 -6.98 -2.08 -15.52
C VAL A 344 -6.46 -3.50 -15.31
N PHE A 345 -7.22 -4.51 -15.74
CA PHE A 345 -6.81 -5.91 -15.61
C PHE A 345 -5.56 -6.22 -16.45
N PHE A 346 -5.51 -5.72 -17.68
CA PHE A 346 -4.35 -5.93 -18.55
C PHE A 346 -3.07 -5.30 -17.99
N VAL A 347 -3.15 -4.07 -17.49
CA VAL A 347 -2.03 -3.39 -16.82
C VAL A 347 -1.62 -4.11 -15.55
N PHE A 348 -2.59 -4.57 -14.77
CA PHE A 348 -2.33 -5.35 -13.56
C PHE A 348 -1.61 -6.68 -13.87
N ILE A 349 -2.10 -7.45 -14.86
CA ILE A 349 -1.44 -8.69 -15.27
C ILE A 349 -0.01 -8.42 -15.76
N SER A 350 0.20 -7.36 -16.55
CA SER A 350 1.54 -6.96 -16.96
C SER A 350 2.45 -6.65 -15.78
N THR A 351 1.91 -5.98 -14.76
CA THR A 351 2.65 -5.62 -13.53
C THR A 351 3.00 -6.86 -12.72
N ILE A 352 2.02 -7.76 -12.49
CA ILE A 352 2.22 -8.92 -11.64
C ILE A 352 3.15 -9.95 -12.28
N LEU A 353 3.17 -10.05 -13.61
CA LEU A 353 4.14 -10.87 -14.32
C LEU A 353 5.58 -10.40 -14.06
N ILE A 354 5.81 -9.08 -14.05
CA ILE A 354 7.14 -8.52 -13.74
C ILE A 354 7.48 -8.77 -12.26
N ILE A 355 6.55 -8.52 -11.34
CA ILE A 355 6.71 -8.75 -9.91
C ILE A 355 7.02 -10.22 -9.62
N GLY A 356 6.42 -11.15 -10.36
CA GLY A 356 6.65 -12.59 -10.21
C GLY A 356 8.11 -13.03 -10.40
N PHE A 357 8.94 -12.24 -11.12
CA PHE A 357 10.38 -12.51 -11.21
C PHE A 357 11.15 -12.01 -9.98
N ILE A 358 10.59 -11.08 -9.23
CA ILE A 358 11.26 -10.40 -8.12
C ILE A 358 10.97 -11.11 -6.80
N VAL A 359 9.73 -11.59 -6.59
CA VAL A 359 9.27 -12.11 -5.30
C VAL A 359 9.72 -13.56 -5.06
N PRO A 360 10.01 -13.95 -3.80
CA PRO A 360 10.12 -15.34 -3.42
C PRO A 360 8.74 -16.02 -3.53
N ASN A 361 8.72 -17.36 -3.72
CA ASN A 361 7.48 -18.14 -3.89
C ASN A 361 6.53 -17.54 -4.95
N SER A 362 7.10 -17.25 -6.12
CA SER A 362 6.47 -16.49 -7.21
C SER A 362 5.07 -16.99 -7.57
N PHE A 363 4.90 -18.32 -7.68
CA PHE A 363 3.61 -18.91 -8.06
C PHE A 363 2.51 -18.59 -7.04
N GLN A 364 2.76 -18.83 -5.77
CA GLN A 364 1.80 -18.55 -4.69
C GLN A 364 1.45 -17.06 -4.64
N PHE A 365 2.46 -16.20 -4.69
CA PHE A 365 2.25 -14.75 -4.65
C PHE A 365 1.42 -14.27 -5.83
N VAL A 366 1.80 -14.66 -7.06
CA VAL A 366 1.09 -14.27 -8.30
C VAL A 366 -0.35 -14.77 -8.28
N PHE A 367 -0.56 -16.03 -7.87
CA PHE A 367 -1.90 -16.63 -7.78
C PHE A 367 -2.80 -15.83 -6.82
N ILE A 368 -2.32 -15.56 -5.60
CA ILE A 368 -3.04 -14.78 -4.58
C ILE A 368 -3.41 -13.40 -5.12
N GLN A 369 -2.48 -12.71 -5.77
CA GLN A 369 -2.72 -11.36 -6.28
C GLN A 369 -3.68 -11.34 -7.48
N ILE A 370 -3.65 -12.34 -8.36
CA ILE A 370 -4.59 -12.45 -9.48
C ILE A 370 -6.02 -12.65 -8.96
N ILE A 371 -6.23 -13.55 -8.00
CA ILE A 371 -7.56 -13.77 -7.43
C ILE A 371 -8.06 -12.51 -6.71
N ALA A 372 -7.19 -11.81 -5.99
CA ALA A 372 -7.55 -10.52 -5.37
C ALA A 372 -8.01 -9.49 -6.41
N ALA A 373 -7.29 -9.36 -7.52
CA ALA A 373 -7.68 -8.45 -8.60
C ALA A 373 -9.03 -8.85 -9.25
N MET A 374 -9.25 -10.14 -9.47
CA MET A 374 -10.54 -10.65 -9.97
C MET A 374 -11.67 -10.33 -8.99
N THR A 375 -11.47 -10.49 -7.69
CA THR A 375 -12.44 -10.13 -6.65
C THR A 375 -12.84 -8.66 -6.72
N ILE A 376 -11.86 -7.76 -6.93
CA ILE A 376 -12.14 -6.32 -7.09
C ILE A 376 -12.97 -6.05 -8.36
N ILE A 377 -12.64 -6.71 -9.46
CA ILE A 377 -13.32 -6.53 -10.74
C ILE A 377 -14.77 -6.99 -10.66
N LEU A 378 -15.03 -8.09 -9.95
CA LEU A 378 -16.36 -8.65 -9.76
C LEU A 378 -17.21 -7.85 -8.75
N THR A 379 -16.59 -6.98 -7.93
CA THR A 379 -17.34 -6.15 -6.98
C THR A 379 -18.19 -5.11 -7.73
N PRO A 380 -19.52 -5.09 -7.54
CA PRO A 380 -20.43 -4.18 -8.26
C PRO A 380 -20.08 -2.71 -8.03
N LYS A 381 -20.23 -1.88 -9.06
CA LYS A 381 -20.03 -0.41 -8.96
C LYS A 381 -21.10 0.31 -8.14
N ASN A 382 -22.25 -0.33 -7.88
CA ASN A 382 -23.45 0.31 -7.34
C ASN A 382 -23.54 0.34 -5.81
N VAL A 383 -22.55 -0.15 -5.09
CA VAL A 383 -22.49 -0.05 -3.63
C VAL A 383 -22.12 1.38 -3.27
N HIS A 384 -22.80 1.98 -2.28
CA HIS A 384 -22.51 3.33 -1.79
C HIS A 384 -21.00 3.58 -1.69
N TYR A 385 -20.50 4.55 -2.43
CA TYR A 385 -19.07 4.70 -2.78
C TYR A 385 -18.11 4.65 -1.58
N ARG A 386 -18.51 5.14 -0.41
CA ARG A 386 -17.69 5.08 0.82
C ARG A 386 -17.59 3.66 1.39
N LEU A 387 -18.68 2.90 1.36
CA LEU A 387 -18.71 1.50 1.82
C LEU A 387 -18.01 0.54 0.84
N SER A 388 -17.95 0.87 -0.45
CA SER A 388 -17.35 0.04 -1.49
C SER A 388 -15.90 -0.31 -1.20
N SER A 389 -15.10 0.64 -0.68
CA SER A 389 -13.69 0.40 -0.35
C SER A 389 -13.53 -0.55 0.83
N PHE A 390 -14.39 -0.43 1.87
CA PHE A 390 -14.39 -1.34 3.00
C PHE A 390 -14.80 -2.75 2.60
N ILE A 391 -15.84 -2.88 1.77
CA ILE A 391 -16.29 -4.18 1.25
C ILE A 391 -15.18 -4.80 0.39
N SER A 392 -14.56 -4.03 -0.49
CA SER A 392 -13.44 -4.52 -1.31
C SER A 392 -12.27 -4.98 -0.45
N ALA A 393 -11.87 -4.20 0.57
CA ALA A 393 -10.80 -4.58 1.49
C ALA A 393 -11.12 -5.87 2.24
N ALA A 394 -12.35 -6.00 2.75
CA ALA A 394 -12.79 -7.21 3.46
C ALA A 394 -12.82 -8.45 2.55
N LEU A 395 -13.35 -8.32 1.33
CA LEU A 395 -13.39 -9.43 0.36
C LEU A 395 -11.99 -9.87 -0.07
N ILE A 396 -11.08 -8.92 -0.31
CA ILE A 396 -9.70 -9.20 -0.70
C ILE A 396 -8.97 -9.89 0.46
N THR A 397 -9.11 -9.38 1.69
CA THR A 397 -8.51 -9.99 2.88
C THR A 397 -9.04 -11.40 3.08
N GLY A 398 -10.34 -11.60 2.96
CA GLY A 398 -10.97 -12.94 3.01
C GLY A 398 -10.41 -13.88 1.95
N ALA A 399 -10.27 -13.41 0.71
CA ALA A 399 -9.67 -14.18 -0.37
C ALA A 399 -8.21 -14.56 -0.07
N TYR A 400 -7.39 -13.63 0.43
CA TYR A 400 -6.01 -13.91 0.83
C TYR A 400 -5.93 -15.00 1.90
N LEU A 401 -6.75 -14.90 2.96
CA LEU A 401 -6.77 -15.87 4.04
C LEU A 401 -7.18 -17.26 3.55
N ILE A 402 -8.26 -17.37 2.76
CA ILE A 402 -8.75 -18.64 2.21
C ILE A 402 -7.69 -19.27 1.32
N ILE A 403 -7.07 -18.52 0.43
CA ILE A 403 -6.07 -19.03 -0.51
C ILE A 403 -4.81 -19.47 0.24
N TYR A 404 -4.37 -18.69 1.24
CA TYR A 404 -3.23 -19.07 2.07
C TYR A 404 -3.47 -20.39 2.81
N ILE A 405 -4.64 -20.53 3.45
CA ILE A 405 -5.02 -21.77 4.13
C ILE A 405 -5.05 -22.95 3.15
N ALA A 406 -5.58 -22.75 1.93
CA ALA A 406 -5.60 -23.78 0.90
C ALA A 406 -4.17 -24.18 0.48
N PHE A 407 -3.28 -23.23 0.23
CA PHE A 407 -1.88 -23.51 -0.09
C PHE A 407 -1.17 -24.23 1.06
N HIS A 408 -1.37 -23.78 2.31
CA HIS A 408 -0.81 -24.45 3.50
C HIS A 408 -1.29 -25.91 3.60
N THR A 409 -2.59 -26.14 3.39
CA THR A 409 -3.17 -27.50 3.43
C THR A 409 -2.60 -28.40 2.32
N ILE A 410 -2.38 -27.85 1.11
CA ILE A 410 -1.78 -28.57 -0.01
C ILE A 410 -0.32 -28.93 0.30
N THR A 411 0.43 -28.03 0.94
CA THR A 411 1.87 -28.22 1.18
C THR A 411 2.16 -29.09 2.41
N GLU A 412 1.40 -28.92 3.49
CA GLU A 412 1.65 -29.59 4.77
C GLU A 412 0.71 -30.79 5.04
N GLY A 413 -0.35 -30.94 4.23
CA GLY A 413 -1.36 -32.01 4.41
C GLY A 413 -2.18 -31.88 5.70
N THR A 414 -2.04 -30.75 6.43
CA THR A 414 -2.69 -30.51 7.72
C THR A 414 -2.95 -29.02 7.92
N LEU A 415 -3.93 -28.70 8.78
CA LEU A 415 -4.16 -27.34 9.26
C LEU A 415 -3.29 -26.96 10.49
N LYS A 416 -2.54 -27.93 11.04
CA LYS A 416 -1.63 -27.65 12.17
C LYS A 416 -0.40 -26.90 11.66
N GLY A 417 0.09 -25.95 12.45
CA GLY A 417 1.31 -25.19 12.11
C GLY A 417 1.07 -24.01 11.17
N LEU A 418 -0.17 -23.54 11.03
CA LEU A 418 -0.46 -22.27 10.32
C LEU A 418 0.35 -21.13 10.93
N ASP A 419 1.06 -20.39 10.08
CA ASP A 419 1.84 -19.23 10.52
C ASP A 419 0.90 -18.05 10.74
N LEU A 420 0.67 -17.72 12.04
CA LEU A 420 -0.16 -16.62 12.47
C LEU A 420 0.43 -15.26 12.04
N SER A 421 1.75 -15.16 11.85
CA SER A 421 2.40 -13.93 11.42
C SER A 421 2.00 -13.60 9.97
N LEU A 422 1.95 -14.60 9.09
CA LEU A 422 1.48 -14.42 7.71
C LEU A 422 -0.01 -14.03 7.64
N LEU A 423 -0.86 -14.63 8.49
CA LEU A 423 -2.27 -14.21 8.59
C LEU A 423 -2.39 -12.74 8.98
N THR A 424 -1.57 -12.30 9.93
CA THR A 424 -1.52 -10.89 10.34
C THR A 424 -1.09 -9.98 9.20
N LEU A 425 -0.09 -10.38 8.38
CA LEU A 425 0.34 -9.61 7.22
C LEU A 425 -0.79 -9.43 6.19
N PHE A 426 -1.61 -10.45 5.95
CA PHE A 426 -2.78 -10.33 5.06
C PHE A 426 -3.84 -9.36 5.60
N ILE A 427 -4.07 -9.35 6.91
CA ILE A 427 -4.99 -8.39 7.54
C ILE A 427 -4.45 -6.96 7.40
N LEU A 428 -3.15 -6.76 7.65
CA LEU A 428 -2.50 -5.46 7.47
C LEU A 428 -2.52 -5.00 6.01
N ASN A 429 -2.36 -5.93 5.05
CA ASN A 429 -2.53 -5.66 3.63
C ASN A 429 -3.94 -5.12 3.33
N GLY A 430 -4.98 -5.78 3.89
CA GLY A 430 -6.37 -5.32 3.76
C GLY A 430 -6.59 -3.90 4.30
N ILE A 431 -5.97 -3.55 5.42
CA ILE A 431 -5.97 -2.18 5.95
C ILE A 431 -5.25 -1.23 4.97
N GLY A 432 -4.11 -1.68 4.41
CA GLY A 432 -3.37 -0.93 3.38
C GLY A 432 -4.21 -0.60 2.14
N ILE A 433 -5.12 -1.50 1.74
CA ILE A 433 -6.03 -1.29 0.60
C ILE A 433 -6.97 -0.09 0.81
N LEU A 434 -7.35 0.23 2.06
CA LEU A 434 -8.20 1.39 2.36
C LEU A 434 -7.55 2.72 1.95
N PHE A 435 -6.22 2.77 1.88
CA PHE A 435 -5.49 3.94 1.38
C PHE A 435 -5.68 4.18 -0.12
N SER A 436 -6.36 3.29 -0.85
CA SER A 436 -6.68 3.50 -2.28
C SER A 436 -7.43 4.81 -2.52
N GLN A 437 -8.33 5.25 -1.62
CA GLN A 437 -9.10 6.50 -1.75
C GLN A 437 -8.22 7.76 -1.64
N PRO A 438 -7.41 7.94 -0.57
CA PRO A 438 -6.45 9.03 -0.52
C PRO A 438 -5.52 9.10 -1.74
N PHE A 439 -5.02 7.94 -2.20
CA PHE A 439 -4.18 7.90 -3.40
C PHE A 439 -4.95 8.29 -4.66
N THR A 440 -6.20 7.84 -4.84
CA THR A 440 -7.06 8.27 -5.95
C THR A 440 -7.21 9.80 -5.95
N TYR A 441 -7.48 10.41 -4.80
CA TYR A 441 -7.53 11.87 -4.67
C TYR A 441 -6.22 12.57 -5.04
N ILE A 442 -5.06 12.01 -4.63
CA ILE A 442 -3.74 12.54 -5.03
C ILE A 442 -3.57 12.48 -6.56
N TYR A 443 -3.97 11.37 -7.19
CA TYR A 443 -3.93 11.23 -8.66
C TYR A 443 -4.84 12.25 -9.35
N GLU A 444 -6.05 12.46 -8.87
CA GLU A 444 -6.95 13.48 -9.40
C GLU A 444 -6.33 14.88 -9.34
N ARG A 445 -5.80 15.23 -8.17
CA ARG A 445 -5.23 16.56 -7.93
C ARG A 445 -3.97 16.83 -8.74
N THR A 446 -3.13 15.79 -8.89
CA THR A 446 -1.83 15.93 -9.57
C THR A 446 -1.98 15.87 -11.10
N PHE A 447 -2.85 15.00 -11.60
CA PHE A 447 -2.99 14.76 -13.03
C PHE A 447 -4.26 15.35 -13.65
N GLY A 448 -5.09 16.04 -12.88
CA GLY A 448 -6.35 16.61 -13.38
C GLY A 448 -7.34 15.56 -13.90
N LEU A 449 -7.24 14.34 -13.39
CA LEU A 449 -8.20 13.28 -13.67
C LEU A 449 -9.45 13.47 -12.81
N VAL A 450 -10.54 12.82 -13.20
CA VAL A 450 -11.81 12.89 -12.47
C VAL A 450 -12.30 11.48 -12.23
N SER A 451 -12.52 11.11 -10.98
CA SER A 451 -13.13 9.83 -10.60
C SER A 451 -14.65 9.95 -10.47
N ASP A 452 -15.33 8.81 -10.48
CA ASP A 452 -16.77 8.75 -10.24
C ASP A 452 -17.11 9.29 -8.82
N VAL A 453 -16.21 9.15 -7.85
CA VAL A 453 -16.39 9.68 -6.48
C VAL A 453 -16.42 11.20 -6.48
N SER A 454 -15.45 11.85 -7.11
CA SER A 454 -15.41 13.31 -7.26
C SER A 454 -16.62 13.83 -8.06
N LEU A 455 -17.04 13.12 -9.10
CA LEU A 455 -18.26 13.48 -9.84
C LEU A 455 -19.51 13.42 -8.95
N LEU A 456 -19.60 12.43 -8.08
CA LEU A 456 -20.72 12.30 -7.15
C LEU A 456 -20.76 13.43 -6.13
N GLU A 457 -19.61 13.79 -5.56
CA GLU A 457 -19.51 14.93 -4.65
C GLU A 457 -19.90 16.22 -5.34
N LEU A 458 -19.49 16.41 -6.61
CA LEU A 458 -19.88 17.55 -7.42
C LEU A 458 -21.34 17.52 -7.90
N SER A 459 -21.99 16.36 -7.89
CA SER A 459 -23.44 16.25 -8.21
C SER A 459 -24.35 16.68 -7.08
N ASP A 460 -23.81 16.89 -5.87
CA ASP A 460 -24.58 17.38 -4.73
C ASP A 460 -24.99 18.83 -4.97
N THR A 461 -26.30 19.04 -5.10
CA THR A 461 -26.89 20.38 -5.30
C THR A 461 -26.68 21.32 -4.13
N ASN A 462 -26.32 20.81 -2.94
CA ASN A 462 -25.94 21.62 -1.77
C ASN A 462 -24.47 22.06 -1.81
N SER A 463 -23.70 21.67 -2.85
CA SER A 463 -22.33 22.16 -3.02
C SER A 463 -22.30 23.70 -3.09
N SER A 464 -21.22 24.29 -2.57
CA SER A 464 -21.17 25.75 -2.38
C SER A 464 -21.45 26.56 -3.65
N LEU A 465 -21.00 26.07 -4.82
CA LEU A 465 -21.14 26.75 -6.10
C LEU A 465 -22.56 26.58 -6.68
N LEU A 466 -23.15 25.39 -6.60
CA LEU A 466 -24.52 25.14 -7.04
C LEU A 466 -25.54 25.85 -6.14
N ARG A 467 -25.25 25.92 -4.86
CA ARG A 467 -26.06 26.73 -3.93
C ARG A 467 -26.01 28.22 -4.27
N GLN A 468 -24.83 28.77 -4.58
CA GLN A 468 -24.73 30.15 -5.08
C GLN A 468 -25.51 30.34 -6.38
N LEU A 469 -25.49 29.35 -7.29
CA LEU A 469 -26.27 29.40 -8.53
C LEU A 469 -27.78 29.44 -8.21
N SER A 470 -28.25 28.61 -7.29
CA SER A 470 -29.66 28.58 -6.90
C SER A 470 -30.13 29.86 -6.21
N GLU A 471 -29.26 30.55 -5.49
CA GLU A 471 -29.56 31.82 -4.81
C GLU A 471 -29.52 33.02 -5.77
N LYS A 472 -28.49 33.12 -6.64
CA LYS A 472 -28.29 34.28 -7.52
C LYS A 472 -29.03 34.21 -8.84
N ALA A 473 -29.17 32.98 -9.39
CA ALA A 473 -29.82 32.73 -10.69
C ALA A 473 -30.72 31.50 -10.62
N PRO A 474 -31.83 31.56 -9.86
CA PRO A 474 -32.68 30.40 -9.60
C PRO A 474 -33.31 29.80 -10.87
N GLY A 475 -33.63 30.62 -11.87
CA GLY A 475 -34.13 30.13 -13.16
C GLY A 475 -33.08 29.33 -13.92
N THR A 476 -31.81 29.78 -13.92
CA THR A 476 -30.69 29.04 -14.51
C THR A 476 -30.44 27.74 -13.76
N PHE A 477 -30.54 27.71 -12.43
CA PHE A 477 -30.39 26.49 -11.65
C PHE A 477 -31.46 25.45 -12.02
N GLN A 478 -32.73 25.86 -12.13
CA GLN A 478 -33.84 25.02 -12.56
C GLN A 478 -33.62 24.48 -13.98
N HIS A 479 -33.19 25.33 -14.90
CA HIS A 479 -32.82 24.96 -16.28
C HIS A 479 -31.73 23.90 -16.25
N SER A 480 -30.61 24.14 -15.55
CA SER A 480 -29.51 23.19 -15.46
C SER A 480 -29.92 21.82 -14.89
N MET A 481 -30.86 21.78 -13.93
CA MET A 481 -31.42 20.54 -13.39
C MET A 481 -32.23 19.78 -14.45
N GLN A 482 -33.04 20.46 -15.24
CA GLN A 482 -33.82 19.84 -16.32
C GLN A 482 -32.92 19.32 -17.45
N VAL A 483 -31.94 20.12 -17.86
CA VAL A 483 -30.92 19.72 -18.83
C VAL A 483 -30.14 18.50 -18.33
N ALA A 484 -29.77 18.48 -17.02
CA ALA A 484 -29.07 17.35 -16.44
C ALA A 484 -29.87 16.05 -16.50
N ASN A 485 -31.17 16.10 -16.17
CA ASN A 485 -32.07 14.94 -16.24
C ASN A 485 -32.25 14.44 -17.69
N LEU A 486 -32.36 15.35 -18.63
CA LEU A 486 -32.51 15.02 -20.05
C LEU A 486 -31.23 14.41 -20.63
N ALA A 487 -30.10 15.05 -20.35
CA ALA A 487 -28.80 14.64 -20.87
C ALA A 487 -28.32 13.32 -20.23
N GLU A 488 -28.57 13.09 -18.93
CA GLU A 488 -28.27 11.83 -18.24
C GLU A 488 -29.02 10.65 -18.87
N ALA A 489 -30.31 10.82 -19.14
CA ALA A 489 -31.13 9.78 -19.79
C ALA A 489 -30.60 9.44 -21.20
N ALA A 490 -30.21 10.45 -21.99
CA ALA A 490 -29.64 10.26 -23.30
C ALA A 490 -28.25 9.59 -23.25
N ALA A 491 -27.43 9.95 -22.26
CA ALA A 491 -26.13 9.32 -22.03
C ALA A 491 -26.26 7.84 -21.69
N ALA A 492 -27.25 7.48 -20.86
CA ALA A 492 -27.55 6.09 -20.51
C ALA A 492 -27.92 5.25 -21.73
N GLU A 493 -28.76 5.78 -22.64
CA GLU A 493 -29.21 5.08 -23.83
C GLU A 493 -28.07 4.71 -24.80
N ILE A 494 -27.06 5.57 -24.93
CA ILE A 494 -25.94 5.34 -25.84
C ILE A 494 -24.68 4.81 -25.14
N GLY A 495 -24.75 4.48 -23.84
CA GLY A 495 -23.60 3.98 -23.08
C GLY A 495 -22.48 5.01 -22.86
N ALA A 496 -22.80 6.32 -22.86
CA ALA A 496 -21.88 7.38 -22.49
C ALA A 496 -21.82 7.51 -20.93
N ASN A 497 -20.87 8.30 -20.42
CA ASN A 497 -20.72 8.49 -18.98
C ASN A 497 -21.86 9.38 -18.44
N THR A 498 -22.88 8.75 -17.86
CA THR A 498 -24.09 9.39 -17.33
C THR A 498 -23.79 10.40 -16.24
N LEU A 499 -22.93 10.03 -15.28
CA LEU A 499 -22.60 10.88 -14.15
C LEU A 499 -21.80 12.12 -14.59
N LEU A 500 -20.86 11.95 -15.51
CA LEU A 500 -20.09 13.06 -16.08
C LEU A 500 -20.99 14.04 -16.82
N VAL A 501 -21.94 13.52 -17.64
CA VAL A 501 -22.90 14.35 -18.38
C VAL A 501 -23.81 15.10 -17.41
N ARG A 502 -24.33 14.42 -16.39
CA ARG A 502 -25.18 15.03 -15.36
C ARG A 502 -24.47 16.18 -14.66
N VAL A 503 -23.25 15.94 -14.16
CA VAL A 503 -22.46 16.95 -13.47
C VAL A 503 -22.08 18.08 -14.44
N GLY A 504 -21.66 17.77 -15.66
CA GLY A 504 -21.38 18.77 -16.68
C GLY A 504 -22.58 19.69 -16.95
N ALA A 505 -23.78 19.12 -17.01
CA ALA A 505 -25.01 19.88 -17.17
C ALA A 505 -25.36 20.76 -15.97
N LEU A 506 -25.09 20.31 -14.73
CA LEU A 506 -25.33 21.14 -13.53
C LEU A 506 -24.48 22.42 -13.50
N TYR A 507 -23.27 22.35 -14.08
CA TYR A 507 -22.31 23.46 -14.01
C TYR A 507 -22.16 24.25 -15.32
N HIS A 508 -22.78 23.84 -16.44
CA HIS A 508 -22.51 24.43 -17.76
C HIS A 508 -22.79 25.95 -17.82
N ASP A 509 -23.78 26.41 -17.07
CA ASP A 509 -24.33 27.76 -17.11
C ASP A 509 -23.98 28.62 -15.86
N ILE A 510 -23.00 28.22 -15.05
CA ILE A 510 -22.64 28.94 -13.82
C ILE A 510 -22.23 30.39 -14.09
N GLY A 511 -21.76 30.72 -15.28
CA GLY A 511 -21.37 32.06 -15.66
C GLY A 511 -22.53 33.06 -15.70
N LYS A 512 -23.78 32.62 -15.89
CA LYS A 512 -24.96 33.45 -15.85
C LYS A 512 -25.18 34.14 -14.48
N MET A 513 -24.56 33.62 -13.41
CA MET A 513 -24.57 34.26 -12.10
C MET A 513 -23.97 35.68 -12.07
N GLN A 514 -23.13 36.04 -13.03
CA GLN A 514 -22.51 37.37 -13.07
C GLN A 514 -23.53 38.44 -13.46
N ASN A 515 -24.45 38.11 -14.38
CA ASN A 515 -25.47 39.04 -14.87
C ASN A 515 -26.81 38.31 -15.06
N PRO A 516 -27.46 37.81 -13.98
CA PRO A 516 -28.60 36.90 -14.08
C PRO A 516 -29.80 37.51 -14.83
N LEU A 517 -30.07 38.78 -14.67
CA LEU A 517 -31.25 39.48 -15.24
C LEU A 517 -31.22 39.61 -16.79
N TYR A 518 -30.07 39.42 -17.41
CA TYR A 518 -29.97 39.36 -18.87
C TYR A 518 -30.44 38.02 -19.47
N PHE A 519 -30.70 37.01 -18.65
CA PHE A 519 -31.18 35.72 -19.11
C PHE A 519 -32.66 35.54 -18.73
N ILE A 520 -33.47 35.24 -19.74
CA ILE A 520 -34.93 35.28 -19.64
C ILE A 520 -35.48 34.41 -18.52
N GLU A 521 -34.84 33.29 -18.24
CA GLU A 521 -35.24 32.36 -17.17
C GLU A 521 -35.13 32.93 -15.77
N ASN A 522 -34.36 34.02 -15.56
CA ASN A 522 -34.18 34.70 -14.29
C ASN A 522 -34.96 36.01 -14.19
N GLN A 523 -35.57 36.47 -15.28
CA GLN A 523 -36.36 37.73 -15.26
C GLN A 523 -37.64 37.53 -14.48
N LYS A 524 -37.85 38.33 -13.43
CA LYS A 524 -39.05 38.32 -12.58
C LYS A 524 -39.97 39.52 -12.85
N THR A 525 -39.53 40.51 -13.64
CA THR A 525 -40.24 41.74 -13.93
C THR A 525 -40.35 41.92 -15.44
N SER A 526 -41.28 42.78 -15.88
CA SER A 526 -41.43 43.18 -17.28
C SER A 526 -40.28 44.05 -17.84
N LEU A 527 -39.34 44.46 -17.00
CA LEU A 527 -38.19 45.26 -17.42
C LEU A 527 -37.11 44.32 -17.99
N ASN A 528 -36.84 44.47 -19.28
CA ASN A 528 -35.81 43.71 -19.96
C ASN A 528 -34.53 44.57 -20.10
N PRO A 529 -33.40 44.21 -19.43
CA PRO A 529 -32.16 44.98 -19.53
C PRO A 529 -31.60 45.14 -20.94
N HIS A 530 -32.00 44.25 -21.88
CA HIS A 530 -31.60 44.32 -23.29
C HIS A 530 -32.24 45.49 -24.05
N ASP A 531 -33.33 46.09 -23.54
CA ASP A 531 -34.00 47.19 -24.20
C ASP A 531 -33.17 48.50 -24.21
N GLN A 532 -32.18 48.59 -23.29
CA GLN A 532 -31.24 49.71 -23.20
C GLN A 532 -29.93 49.47 -23.97
N LEU A 533 -29.77 48.31 -24.63
CA LEU A 533 -28.56 47.91 -25.34
C LEU A 533 -28.80 47.77 -26.84
N THR A 534 -27.75 47.99 -27.64
CA THR A 534 -27.79 47.61 -29.05
C THR A 534 -27.85 46.08 -29.18
N PRO A 535 -28.37 45.51 -30.29
CA PRO A 535 -28.40 44.08 -30.49
C PRO A 535 -27.01 43.43 -30.39
N LEU A 536 -25.97 44.11 -30.90
CA LEU A 536 -24.57 43.65 -30.77
C LEU A 536 -24.07 43.64 -29.32
N GLN A 537 -24.39 44.66 -28.53
CA GLN A 537 -24.06 44.71 -27.11
C GLN A 537 -24.77 43.59 -26.34
N SER A 538 -26.04 43.37 -26.63
CA SER A 538 -26.83 42.30 -26.05
C SER A 538 -26.25 40.92 -26.35
N ALA A 539 -25.87 40.67 -27.62
CA ALA A 539 -25.20 39.42 -28.02
C ALA A 539 -23.89 39.21 -27.27
N LYS A 540 -23.05 40.24 -27.12
CA LYS A 540 -21.80 40.19 -26.38
C LYS A 540 -22.02 39.84 -24.89
N VAL A 541 -23.04 40.38 -24.23
CA VAL A 541 -23.40 40.06 -22.84
C VAL A 541 -23.77 38.57 -22.74
N ILE A 542 -24.62 38.08 -23.66
CA ILE A 542 -25.03 36.70 -23.68
C ILE A 542 -23.83 35.77 -23.91
N ILE A 543 -23.00 36.03 -24.94
CA ILE A 543 -21.84 35.20 -25.26
C ILE A 543 -20.83 35.13 -24.11
N LYS A 544 -20.70 36.22 -23.36
CA LYS A 544 -19.70 36.37 -22.29
C LYS A 544 -19.91 35.35 -21.13
N HIS A 545 -21.14 34.87 -20.89
CA HIS A 545 -21.37 33.91 -19.77
C HIS A 545 -20.48 32.66 -19.87
N VAL A 546 -20.10 32.25 -21.07
CA VAL A 546 -19.19 31.09 -21.25
C VAL A 546 -17.82 31.40 -20.68
N ALA A 547 -17.27 32.59 -20.98
CA ALA A 547 -15.97 33.02 -20.45
C ALA A 547 -16.04 33.24 -18.92
N ASP A 548 -17.08 33.91 -18.46
CA ASP A 548 -17.32 34.16 -17.01
C ASP A 548 -17.49 32.81 -16.26
N GLY A 549 -18.16 31.82 -16.89
CA GLY A 549 -18.32 30.46 -16.35
C GLY A 549 -16.99 29.71 -16.23
N ILE A 550 -16.13 29.79 -17.25
CA ILE A 550 -14.80 29.19 -17.22
C ILE A 550 -13.93 29.80 -16.11
N GLU A 551 -13.96 31.12 -15.98
CA GLU A 551 -13.22 31.82 -14.92
C GLU A 551 -13.70 31.42 -13.53
N LEU A 552 -15.01 31.36 -13.33
CA LEU A 552 -15.63 30.95 -12.07
C LEU A 552 -15.32 29.49 -11.74
N ALA A 553 -15.39 28.59 -12.73
CA ALA A 553 -15.05 27.19 -12.56
C ALA A 553 -13.59 27.00 -12.13
N ARG A 554 -12.66 27.74 -12.73
CA ARG A 554 -11.23 27.72 -12.34
C ARG A 554 -11.01 28.27 -10.94
N LYS A 555 -11.69 29.36 -10.58
CA LYS A 555 -11.63 29.94 -9.24
C LYS A 555 -12.09 28.93 -8.18
N HIS A 556 -13.12 28.16 -8.48
CA HIS A 556 -13.62 27.07 -7.60
C HIS A 556 -12.91 25.74 -7.80
N LYS A 557 -11.82 25.72 -8.61
CA LYS A 557 -10.98 24.53 -8.85
C LYS A 557 -11.75 23.32 -9.40
N LEU A 558 -12.77 23.57 -10.22
CA LEU A 558 -13.47 22.50 -10.93
C LEU A 558 -12.51 21.80 -11.91
N PRO A 559 -12.65 20.49 -12.09
CA PRO A 559 -11.85 19.74 -13.05
C PRO A 559 -11.99 20.25 -14.49
N GLU A 560 -10.90 20.25 -15.27
CA GLU A 560 -10.93 20.70 -16.69
C GLU A 560 -11.97 19.94 -17.52
N ARG A 561 -12.25 18.67 -17.20
CA ARG A 561 -13.32 17.89 -17.85
C ARG A 561 -14.71 18.51 -17.70
N LEU A 562 -14.99 19.20 -16.59
CA LEU A 562 -16.24 19.93 -16.39
C LEU A 562 -16.20 21.30 -17.07
N ILE A 563 -15.03 21.97 -17.06
CA ILE A 563 -14.83 23.18 -17.80
C ILE A 563 -15.05 22.97 -19.33
N ASP A 564 -14.75 21.76 -19.83
CA ASP A 564 -15.05 21.38 -21.21
C ASP A 564 -16.55 21.49 -21.55
N PHE A 565 -17.44 21.16 -20.63
CA PHE A 565 -18.90 21.32 -20.82
C PHE A 565 -19.26 22.82 -20.89
N ILE A 566 -18.70 23.64 -20.00
CA ILE A 566 -18.95 25.11 -19.98
C ILE A 566 -18.49 25.74 -21.31
N ARG A 567 -17.30 25.36 -21.81
CA ARG A 567 -16.75 25.98 -23.02
C ARG A 567 -17.38 25.53 -24.34
N THR A 568 -18.06 24.35 -24.35
CA THR A 568 -18.51 23.71 -25.59
C THR A 568 -20.02 23.68 -25.79
N HIS A 569 -20.84 23.97 -24.74
CA HIS A 569 -22.28 23.75 -24.80
C HIS A 569 -22.99 24.59 -25.86
N HIS A 570 -22.43 25.73 -26.24
CA HIS A 570 -22.92 26.53 -27.36
C HIS A 570 -22.08 26.37 -28.65
N GLY A 571 -20.89 25.73 -28.57
CA GLY A 571 -20.02 25.53 -29.72
C GLY A 571 -19.74 26.84 -30.48
N ARG A 572 -20.12 26.88 -31.77
CA ARG A 572 -20.08 28.06 -32.63
C ARG A 572 -21.47 28.50 -33.07
N SER A 573 -22.48 28.26 -32.26
CA SER A 573 -23.85 28.66 -32.61
C SER A 573 -23.98 30.19 -32.67
N LEU A 574 -25.01 30.62 -33.40
CA LEU A 574 -25.33 32.04 -33.61
C LEU A 574 -26.34 32.49 -32.56
N THR A 575 -26.16 33.66 -31.96
CA THR A 575 -27.19 34.35 -31.18
C THR A 575 -28.24 34.97 -32.12
N TYR A 576 -29.01 34.07 -32.76
CA TYR A 576 -29.86 34.33 -33.91
C TYR A 576 -30.83 35.48 -33.73
N TYR A 577 -31.47 35.61 -32.56
CA TYR A 577 -32.42 36.69 -32.26
C TYR A 577 -31.77 38.09 -32.38
N PHE A 578 -30.62 38.27 -31.77
CA PHE A 578 -29.92 39.57 -31.80
C PHE A 578 -29.30 39.83 -33.16
N TYR A 579 -28.82 38.84 -33.87
CA TYR A 579 -28.31 38.98 -35.22
C TYR A 579 -29.41 39.41 -36.17
N ARG A 580 -30.59 38.81 -36.12
CA ARG A 580 -31.75 39.24 -36.98
C ARG A 580 -32.17 40.66 -36.63
N LYS A 581 -32.28 41.04 -35.36
CA LYS A 581 -32.62 42.39 -34.92
C LYS A 581 -31.56 43.44 -35.36
N GLU A 582 -30.28 43.05 -35.44
CA GLU A 582 -29.22 43.91 -35.98
C GLU A 582 -29.34 44.13 -37.47
N LEU A 583 -29.65 43.05 -38.22
CA LEU A 583 -29.85 43.13 -39.68
C LEU A 583 -30.98 44.08 -40.08
N ASP A 584 -32.01 44.24 -39.26
CA ASP A 584 -33.13 45.17 -39.49
C ASP A 584 -32.65 46.66 -39.45
N THR A 585 -31.56 46.95 -38.73
CA THR A 585 -31.00 48.31 -38.61
C THR A 585 -29.68 48.47 -39.33
N ASN A 586 -28.90 47.41 -39.52
CA ASN A 586 -27.59 47.38 -40.16
C ASN A 586 -27.47 46.14 -41.09
N PRO A 587 -27.85 46.27 -42.39
CA PRO A 587 -27.79 45.18 -43.37
C PRO A 587 -26.38 44.59 -43.56
N ASN A 588 -25.31 45.32 -43.17
CA ASN A 588 -23.93 44.86 -43.30
C ASN A 588 -23.36 44.21 -42.03
N ALA A 589 -24.21 43.90 -41.07
CA ALA A 589 -23.77 43.23 -39.83
C ALA A 589 -23.07 41.90 -40.12
N LYS A 590 -21.90 41.69 -39.51
CA LYS A 590 -21.12 40.47 -39.71
C LYS A 590 -21.65 39.39 -38.76
N GLU A 591 -21.96 38.24 -39.32
CA GLU A 591 -22.47 37.10 -38.57
C GLU A 591 -21.48 36.59 -37.46
N GLU A 592 -20.17 36.70 -37.75
CA GLU A 592 -19.09 36.33 -36.83
C GLU A 592 -19.16 37.06 -35.49
N ASP A 593 -19.62 38.32 -35.46
CA ASP A 593 -19.74 39.14 -34.23
C ASP A 593 -20.84 38.64 -33.28
N PHE A 594 -21.74 37.81 -33.81
CA PHE A 594 -22.89 37.25 -33.07
C PHE A 594 -22.73 35.74 -32.82
N ARG A 595 -21.60 35.14 -33.19
CA ARG A 595 -21.31 33.73 -32.98
C ARG A 595 -20.55 33.51 -31.69
N TYR A 596 -20.84 32.39 -31.01
CA TYR A 596 -19.98 31.92 -29.93
C TYR A 596 -18.60 31.53 -30.46
N PRO A 597 -17.51 31.82 -29.70
CA PRO A 597 -16.15 31.60 -30.20
C PRO A 597 -15.74 30.11 -30.27
N GLY A 598 -16.54 29.20 -29.70
CA GLY A 598 -16.21 27.81 -29.60
C GLY A 598 -15.33 27.46 -28.39
N PRO A 599 -14.76 26.27 -28.36
CA PRO A 599 -14.77 25.21 -29.38
C PRO A 599 -16.12 24.49 -29.50
N ILE A 600 -16.30 23.79 -30.63
CA ILE A 600 -17.43 22.86 -30.77
C ILE A 600 -17.22 21.61 -29.89
N PRO A 601 -18.27 20.87 -29.53
CA PRO A 601 -18.19 19.60 -28.81
C PRO A 601 -17.18 18.63 -29.41
N PHE A 602 -16.41 17.97 -28.55
CA PHE A 602 -15.35 17.03 -28.97
C PHE A 602 -15.40 15.67 -28.25
N SER A 603 -16.46 15.42 -27.49
CA SER A 603 -16.79 14.11 -26.92
C SER A 603 -18.28 13.84 -27.04
N LYS A 604 -18.71 12.58 -26.88
CA LYS A 604 -20.13 12.24 -26.87
C LYS A 604 -20.87 13.00 -25.77
N GLU A 605 -20.25 13.09 -24.59
CA GLU A 605 -20.84 13.72 -23.43
C GLU A 605 -21.10 15.21 -23.64
N THR A 606 -20.13 15.94 -24.24
CA THR A 606 -20.31 17.37 -24.54
C THR A 606 -21.30 17.60 -25.68
N ALA A 607 -21.39 16.68 -26.64
CA ALA A 607 -22.40 16.74 -27.71
C ALA A 607 -23.83 16.50 -27.17
N ILE A 608 -23.98 15.53 -26.25
CA ILE A 608 -25.27 15.27 -25.58
C ILE A 608 -25.74 16.52 -24.83
N LEU A 609 -24.81 17.17 -24.08
CA LEU A 609 -25.16 18.41 -23.37
C LEU A 609 -25.65 19.49 -24.32
N MET A 610 -24.92 19.77 -25.40
CA MET A 610 -25.30 20.78 -26.37
C MET A 610 -26.69 20.51 -26.98
N MET A 611 -27.00 19.26 -27.29
CA MET A 611 -28.34 18.88 -27.78
C MET A 611 -29.41 19.07 -26.71
N ALA A 612 -29.14 18.61 -25.46
CA ALA A 612 -30.08 18.70 -24.36
C ALA A 612 -30.39 20.13 -23.95
N ASP A 613 -29.38 20.98 -23.84
CA ASP A 613 -29.48 22.39 -23.53
C ASP A 613 -30.36 23.12 -24.56
N SER A 614 -30.02 22.97 -25.85
CA SER A 614 -30.75 23.65 -26.92
C SER A 614 -32.20 23.19 -27.02
N VAL A 615 -32.46 21.90 -26.82
CA VAL A 615 -33.80 21.33 -26.86
C VAL A 615 -34.62 21.78 -25.63
N GLU A 616 -34.05 21.78 -24.44
CA GLU A 616 -34.75 22.22 -23.22
C GLU A 616 -35.10 23.71 -23.31
N ALA A 617 -34.12 24.55 -23.66
CA ALA A 617 -34.31 26.00 -23.78
C ALA A 617 -35.39 26.36 -24.82
N ALA A 618 -35.37 25.70 -25.95
CA ALA A 618 -36.30 26.00 -27.02
C ALA A 618 -37.74 25.48 -26.72
N THR A 619 -37.89 24.34 -26.06
CA THR A 619 -39.21 23.80 -25.70
C THR A 619 -39.99 24.68 -24.72
N LYS A 620 -39.30 25.48 -23.90
CA LYS A 620 -39.94 26.49 -23.02
C LYS A 620 -40.75 27.55 -23.78
N SER A 621 -40.42 27.80 -25.04
CA SER A 621 -41.14 28.76 -25.87
C SER A 621 -42.48 28.24 -26.41
N LEU A 622 -42.71 26.93 -26.33
CA LEU A 622 -43.96 26.31 -26.83
C LEU A 622 -45.09 26.43 -25.79
N LYS A 623 -46.22 27.00 -26.22
CA LYS A 623 -47.44 27.08 -25.39
C LYS A 623 -48.26 25.84 -25.69
N ASN A 624 -48.45 24.94 -24.68
CA ASN A 624 -49.25 23.70 -24.77
C ASN A 624 -48.92 22.84 -25.99
N PRO A 625 -47.66 22.34 -26.11
CA PRO A 625 -47.23 21.58 -27.28
C PRO A 625 -47.94 20.22 -27.35
N THR A 626 -48.31 19.80 -28.56
CA THR A 626 -48.74 18.42 -28.83
C THR A 626 -47.52 17.49 -28.91
N TYR A 627 -47.75 16.17 -28.86
CA TYR A 627 -46.69 15.16 -28.97
C TYR A 627 -45.93 15.31 -30.31
N GLU A 628 -46.66 15.50 -31.40
CA GLU A 628 -46.12 15.67 -32.77
C GLU A 628 -45.26 16.95 -32.84
N ALA A 629 -45.78 18.06 -32.31
CA ALA A 629 -45.10 19.36 -32.34
C ALA A 629 -43.76 19.29 -31.55
N LEU A 630 -43.76 18.63 -30.38
CA LEU A 630 -42.54 18.39 -29.62
C LEU A 630 -41.53 17.52 -30.41
N GLY A 631 -42.02 16.47 -31.06
CA GLY A 631 -41.18 15.57 -31.87
C GLY A 631 -40.52 16.29 -33.03
N GLU A 632 -41.26 17.07 -33.81
CA GLU A 632 -40.72 17.85 -34.93
C GLU A 632 -39.78 18.94 -34.45
N PHE A 633 -40.00 19.51 -33.29
CA PHE A 633 -39.18 20.55 -32.72
C PHE A 633 -37.81 20.01 -32.32
N VAL A 634 -37.74 18.87 -31.64
CA VAL A 634 -36.52 18.17 -31.31
C VAL A 634 -35.71 17.86 -32.57
N ASP A 635 -36.38 17.30 -33.63
CA ASP A 635 -35.73 16.95 -34.89
C ASP A 635 -35.13 18.17 -35.58
N ARG A 636 -35.89 19.28 -35.64
CA ARG A 636 -35.45 20.52 -36.27
C ARG A 636 -34.23 21.15 -35.56
N ILE A 637 -34.19 21.16 -34.21
CA ILE A 637 -33.08 21.73 -33.49
C ILE A 637 -31.83 20.92 -33.71
N ILE A 638 -31.91 19.59 -33.54
CA ILE A 638 -30.74 18.71 -33.68
C ILE A 638 -30.27 18.67 -35.13
N LYS A 639 -31.19 18.70 -36.13
CA LYS A 639 -30.83 18.82 -37.55
C LYS A 639 -30.07 20.10 -37.81
N LYS A 640 -30.50 21.25 -37.28
CA LYS A 640 -29.80 22.53 -37.42
C LYS A 640 -28.37 22.47 -36.84
N GLN A 641 -28.19 21.84 -35.69
CA GLN A 641 -26.84 21.65 -35.11
C GLN A 641 -25.95 20.76 -35.98
N LEU A 642 -26.52 19.73 -36.60
CA LEU A 642 -25.80 18.87 -37.56
C LEU A 642 -25.40 19.64 -38.84
N ASP A 643 -26.35 20.41 -39.43
CA ASP A 643 -26.12 21.23 -40.60
C ASP A 643 -25.05 22.32 -40.34
N ASP A 644 -25.01 22.85 -39.10
CA ASP A 644 -24.00 23.80 -38.63
C ASP A 644 -22.65 23.11 -38.23
N ASN A 645 -22.47 21.81 -38.48
CA ASN A 645 -21.27 21.03 -38.21
C ASN A 645 -20.83 21.06 -36.75
N GLN A 646 -21.73 21.26 -35.80
CA GLN A 646 -21.38 21.40 -34.37
C GLN A 646 -20.79 20.12 -33.75
N PHE A 647 -21.07 18.94 -34.35
CA PHE A 647 -20.60 17.64 -33.81
C PHE A 647 -19.41 17.07 -34.60
N ALA A 648 -18.80 17.83 -35.53
CA ALA A 648 -17.73 17.35 -36.40
C ALA A 648 -16.49 16.80 -35.65
N ASN A 649 -16.24 17.24 -34.42
CA ASN A 649 -15.13 16.76 -33.57
C ASN A 649 -15.54 15.72 -32.53
N SER A 650 -16.82 15.33 -32.47
CA SER A 650 -17.36 14.38 -31.51
C SER A 650 -17.35 12.96 -32.07
N ASP A 651 -16.96 11.97 -31.26
CA ASP A 651 -17.03 10.54 -31.61
C ASP A 651 -18.50 9.99 -31.55
N ILE A 652 -19.49 10.80 -31.95
CA ILE A 652 -20.90 10.43 -31.92
C ILE A 652 -21.37 9.99 -33.29
N SER A 653 -22.07 8.87 -33.38
CA SER A 653 -22.61 8.34 -34.63
C SER A 653 -24.03 8.84 -34.87
N PHE A 654 -24.46 8.83 -36.17
CA PHE A 654 -25.85 9.15 -36.52
C PHE A 654 -26.85 8.23 -35.83
N LYS A 655 -26.52 6.94 -35.61
CA LYS A 655 -27.39 6.00 -34.89
C LYS A 655 -27.60 6.43 -33.43
N GLU A 656 -26.54 6.90 -32.77
CA GLU A 656 -26.62 7.41 -31.39
C GLU A 656 -27.41 8.71 -31.35
N ILE A 657 -27.27 9.60 -32.32
CA ILE A 657 -28.07 10.84 -32.38
C ILE A 657 -29.54 10.52 -32.49
N GLU A 658 -29.95 9.55 -33.33
CA GLU A 658 -31.34 9.13 -33.42
C GLU A 658 -31.86 8.49 -32.14
N ALA A 659 -31.01 7.74 -31.42
CA ALA A 659 -31.38 7.23 -30.08
C ALA A 659 -31.59 8.37 -29.07
N ILE A 660 -30.70 9.37 -29.06
CA ILE A 660 -30.82 10.58 -28.21
C ILE A 660 -32.13 11.33 -28.50
N LYS A 661 -32.46 11.53 -29.79
CA LYS A 661 -33.73 12.18 -30.17
C LYS A 661 -34.96 11.45 -29.62
N ARG A 662 -34.97 10.12 -29.70
CA ARG A 662 -36.09 9.31 -29.13
C ARG A 662 -36.20 9.52 -27.64
N VAL A 663 -35.08 9.52 -26.91
CA VAL A 663 -35.07 9.78 -25.45
C VAL A 663 -35.61 11.16 -25.13
N PHE A 664 -35.14 12.19 -25.86
CA PHE A 664 -35.58 13.56 -25.62
C PHE A 664 -37.10 13.72 -25.87
N LYS A 665 -37.62 13.19 -26.98
CA LYS A 665 -39.03 13.21 -27.27
C LYS A 665 -39.85 12.56 -26.16
N SER A 666 -39.45 11.38 -25.72
CA SER A 666 -40.14 10.65 -24.63
C SER A 666 -40.09 11.41 -23.30
N LYS A 667 -38.94 11.95 -22.92
CA LYS A 667 -38.77 12.66 -21.65
C LYS A 667 -39.50 13.99 -21.63
N LEU A 668 -39.46 14.76 -22.72
CA LEU A 668 -40.20 16.04 -22.83
C LEU A 668 -41.69 15.83 -22.80
N THR A 669 -42.24 14.79 -23.45
CA THR A 669 -43.64 14.43 -23.37
C THR A 669 -44.08 14.22 -21.92
N ASN A 670 -43.28 13.54 -21.13
CA ASN A 670 -43.54 13.33 -19.71
C ASN A 670 -43.47 14.63 -18.88
N ILE A 671 -42.50 15.51 -19.17
CA ILE A 671 -42.30 16.78 -18.48
C ILE A 671 -43.53 17.72 -18.71
N TYR A 672 -43.98 17.81 -19.95
CA TYR A 672 -45.09 18.68 -20.32
C TYR A 672 -46.49 18.04 -20.10
N HIS A 673 -46.56 16.82 -19.51
CA HIS A 673 -47.81 16.10 -19.26
C HIS A 673 -48.73 15.98 -20.49
N VAL A 674 -48.13 15.86 -21.68
CA VAL A 674 -48.89 15.74 -22.92
C VAL A 674 -49.66 14.42 -22.89
N ARG A 675 -50.96 14.50 -22.64
CA ARG A 675 -51.84 13.33 -22.73
C ARG A 675 -52.04 12.97 -24.21
N ILE A 676 -51.78 11.71 -24.55
CA ILE A 676 -52.25 11.17 -25.83
C ILE A 676 -53.75 11.21 -25.80
N ALA A 677 -54.37 11.99 -26.67
CA ALA A 677 -55.81 11.95 -26.84
C ALA A 677 -56.18 10.53 -27.30
N TYR A 678 -56.91 9.79 -26.46
CA TYR A 678 -57.54 8.56 -26.91
C TYR A 678 -58.62 8.94 -27.90
N PRO A 679 -58.67 8.33 -29.10
CA PRO A 679 -59.81 8.51 -30.01
C PRO A 679 -61.08 8.08 -29.27
N GLU A 680 -62.11 8.97 -29.27
CA GLU A 680 -63.46 8.67 -28.78
C GLU A 680 -64.07 7.53 -29.57
#